data_43cc62023c9f6e15390e2804d89e90c5
#
_entry.id   43cc62023c9f6e15390e2804d89e90c5
#
_cell.length_a   1.000
_cell.length_b   1.000
_cell.length_c   1.000
_cell.angle_alpha   90.00
_cell.angle_beta   90.00
_cell.angle_gamma   90.00
#
_symmetry.space_group_name_H-M   'P 1'
#
loop_
_entity.id
_entity.type
_entity.pdbx_description
1 polymer ?
#
loop_
_entity_poly.entity_id
_entity_poly.type
_entity_poly.pdbx_seq_one_letter_code
_entity_poly.pdbx_strand_id
1 'polypeptide(L)'
;MAVRKKSHLAIFVRAVIYGALPLILLDSPLLQAREVTFDTGILKSRGLGADLNRYFAEAPRFLPGTHSVSVKVNGKERGTAAVRFNEDGVMCVDNDFLEFAGIMPVSIKSGEACHDIRSDYAQAVINALPNQEAVELYLPPEAINSLTSDIKNFQHGGVAGMLNYSLFSTKSEYTGSDSDSSRYSQASLEAGFNAMDWSLRSRYILTDNDGDRNAESIYTYAEHVFVPQRLTMQVGEINAMSDVLSGVPIMGVQLMPTNGLQHDYTGISVSGIARTPQARVEIRQNNRLIFNTLVPAGPFTLDDVPIVRNNVDLDVTVVETDGSTSHFIVPAASVRSQRLSRPNGLTISAGQVRSIESDYSDPMVFNVSNGWRILPWMNLLASGVVAEKYQAAGARTEFMVTEGWGVSTSMAASKAKFGDSDSGVKNELQSDYALTENMGLSASVAHYSGNYRELTDAMDDDYVGYDNSYAANLNWSTSLAGTFSAGFNYNQATGDGQDSRYLLLSWGKTFKYASVNVNWQSAIGDTDDDQNEDLLYVNLSIPLGGTQSLSSYMRKQGDSTSYGLANSGSLGENTNYYISADRDNDSNENSFNGNINTNLHYTQLSVGGGTSGDNQRNYNATLSGGIAMHKDGVTFSPYSIRETFAIAKLSEPKAGVEISTPQGTVWTDHLGQAVVPGLIEWRNSRIEVDANKLPQSMTLANGTKYIAAAHASVSEVSFKVLNSRRVMLRIKQADGKPLKKGLSVVDGKNNYIVTVVDDGHVFLNDADQITALYTMDDNNNRLCKLNFTLPEKHDEDTFYEEVNGVCR
;
A
#
# COMPACT_ATOMS: atom_id res chain seq x y z
N MET A 1 57.92 -12.74 34.60
CA MET A 1 58.26 -11.66 33.70
C MET A 1 57.11 -11.49 32.68
N ALA A 2 56.17 -10.57 32.96
CA ALA A 2 54.97 -10.36 32.14
C ALA A 2 55.13 -9.06 31.37
N VAL A 3 55.17 -9.16 30.03
CA VAL A 3 55.19 -7.99 29.14
C VAL A 3 53.76 -7.68 28.72
N ARG A 4 53.22 -6.54 29.23
CA ARG A 4 51.98 -5.93 28.81
C ARG A 4 52.10 -5.37 27.36
N LYS A 5 51.38 -5.92 26.41
CA LYS A 5 51.10 -5.29 25.13
C LYS A 5 49.91 -4.33 25.30
N LYS A 6 50.15 -3.05 25.29
CA LYS A 6 49.14 -1.99 25.21
C LYS A 6 48.59 -1.92 23.77
N SER A 7 47.27 -2.02 23.65
CA SER A 7 46.56 -2.01 22.37
C SER A 7 46.66 -0.62 21.69
N HIS A 8 47.07 -0.59 20.45
CA HIS A 8 47.13 0.60 19.56
C HIS A 8 45.75 1.14 19.12
N LEU A 9 44.65 0.57 19.66
CA LEU A 9 43.28 0.98 19.28
C LEU A 9 42.79 2.28 19.96
N ALA A 10 43.43 2.69 21.05
CA ALA A 10 43.00 3.88 21.80
C ALA A 10 43.60 5.20 21.27
N ILE A 11 44.55 5.14 20.32
CA ILE A 11 45.21 6.34 19.76
C ILE A 11 44.49 6.78 18.47
N PHE A 12 43.84 5.89 17.73
CA PHE A 12 43.11 6.26 16.51
C PHE A 12 41.77 6.97 16.76
N VAL A 13 41.11 6.73 17.89
CA VAL A 13 39.81 7.35 18.22
C VAL A 13 39.98 8.81 18.73
N ARG A 14 41.15 9.19 19.23
CA ARG A 14 41.41 10.57 19.68
C ARG A 14 41.90 11.55 18.62
N ALA A 15 42.36 11.07 17.47
CA ALA A 15 42.87 11.91 16.38
C ALA A 15 41.75 12.39 15.40
N VAL A 16 40.54 11.80 15.45
CA VAL A 16 39.40 12.18 14.56
C VAL A 16 38.51 13.27 15.20
N ILE A 17 38.66 13.58 16.51
CA ILE A 17 37.77 14.54 17.20
C ILE A 17 38.33 15.98 17.21
N TYR A 18 39.62 16.22 16.88
CA TYR A 18 40.23 17.56 16.94
C TYR A 18 40.93 18.03 15.65
N GLY A 19 40.35 17.72 14.50
CA GLY A 19 40.88 18.14 13.20
C GLY A 19 39.84 18.80 12.31
N ALA A 20 39.86 20.14 12.29
CA ALA A 20 39.39 21.04 11.25
C ALA A 20 37.86 21.26 11.11
N LEU A 21 37.34 22.20 11.88
CA LEU A 21 36.34 23.15 11.38
C LEU A 21 37.06 24.35 10.76
N PRO A 22 36.95 24.63 9.48
CA PRO A 22 36.91 25.98 8.99
C PRO A 22 35.45 26.42 8.83
N LEU A 23 35.03 27.43 9.55
CA LEU A 23 33.87 28.26 9.25
C LEU A 23 34.03 28.78 7.81
N ILE A 24 33.27 28.22 6.88
CA ILE A 24 32.90 28.88 5.63
C ILE A 24 31.52 29.48 5.90
N LEU A 25 31.48 30.71 6.31
CA LEU A 25 30.34 31.61 6.13
C LEU A 25 30.20 31.80 4.61
N LEU A 26 29.39 30.94 3.98
CA LEU A 26 28.86 31.21 2.66
C LEU A 26 27.71 32.20 2.85
N ASP A 27 28.02 33.48 2.59
CA ASP A 27 27.01 34.46 2.24
C ASP A 27 26.10 33.86 1.20
N SER A 28 24.87 33.53 1.59
CA SER A 28 23.80 33.26 0.64
C SER A 28 23.48 34.58 -0.04
N PRO A 29 23.68 34.75 -1.35
CA PRO A 29 23.16 35.91 -2.03
C PRO A 29 21.63 35.83 -1.90
N LEU A 30 21.06 36.79 -1.16
CA LEU A 30 19.65 37.13 -1.28
C LEU A 30 19.35 37.23 -2.78
N LEU A 31 18.61 36.25 -3.33
CA LEU A 31 18.01 36.33 -4.64
C LEU A 31 17.03 37.53 -4.61
N GLN A 32 17.57 38.73 -4.81
CA GLN A 32 16.77 39.87 -5.22
C GLN A 32 16.13 39.48 -6.55
N ALA A 33 14.81 39.40 -6.55
CA ALA A 33 14.01 39.26 -7.76
C ALA A 33 14.49 40.35 -8.74
N ARG A 34 15.18 39.94 -9.82
CA ARG A 34 15.66 40.80 -10.86
C ARG A 34 14.43 41.29 -11.61
N GLU A 35 14.13 42.57 -11.50
CA GLU A 35 13.07 43.22 -12.26
C GLU A 35 13.28 42.93 -13.75
N VAL A 36 12.45 42.09 -14.33
CA VAL A 36 12.54 41.71 -15.74
C VAL A 36 11.87 42.83 -16.55
N THR A 37 12.66 43.75 -17.08
CA THR A 37 12.16 44.79 -17.97
C THR A 37 12.02 44.22 -19.38
N PHE A 38 10.79 44.10 -19.85
CA PHE A 38 10.50 43.72 -21.24
C PHE A 38 10.62 44.93 -22.16
N ASP A 39 11.19 44.72 -23.36
CA ASP A 39 11.26 45.74 -24.39
C ASP A 39 9.84 46.04 -24.94
N THR A 40 9.28 47.15 -24.48
CA THR A 40 7.93 47.64 -24.89
C THR A 40 7.85 47.97 -26.39
N GLY A 41 8.97 48.13 -27.10
CA GLY A 41 9.02 48.37 -28.53
C GLY A 41 8.44 47.21 -29.36
N ILE A 42 8.78 45.99 -28.98
CA ILE A 42 8.31 44.76 -29.65
C ILE A 42 6.82 44.52 -29.40
N LEU A 43 6.32 44.82 -28.23
CA LEU A 43 4.89 44.65 -27.89
C LEU A 43 4.01 45.66 -28.67
N LYS A 44 4.44 46.93 -28.77
CA LYS A 44 3.78 47.96 -29.56
C LYS A 44 3.75 47.65 -31.06
N SER A 45 4.85 47.09 -31.60
CA SER A 45 4.93 46.73 -33.04
C SER A 45 4.00 45.56 -33.41
N ARG A 46 3.54 44.78 -32.43
CA ARG A 46 2.58 43.67 -32.59
C ARG A 46 1.13 44.04 -32.18
N GLY A 47 0.86 45.35 -31.93
CA GLY A 47 -0.49 45.81 -31.59
C GLY A 47 -0.98 45.47 -30.20
N LEU A 48 -0.08 45.06 -29.28
CA LEU A 48 -0.43 44.74 -27.90
C LEU A 48 -0.28 45.99 -27.02
N GLY A 49 -1.22 46.23 -26.11
CA GLY A 49 -1.23 47.43 -25.25
C GLY A 49 -0.04 47.48 -24.30
N ALA A 50 0.43 48.69 -24.00
CA ALA A 50 1.56 48.89 -23.05
C ALA A 50 1.26 48.42 -21.63
N ASP A 51 -0.01 48.21 -21.30
CA ASP A 51 -0.47 47.74 -19.99
C ASP A 51 -0.15 46.28 -19.70
N LEU A 52 0.14 45.49 -20.74
CA LEU A 52 0.62 44.11 -20.60
C LEU A 52 1.98 43.99 -19.86
N ASN A 53 2.82 45.01 -19.90
CA ASN A 53 4.06 45.07 -19.12
C ASN A 53 3.83 44.96 -17.62
N ARG A 54 2.72 45.45 -17.13
CA ARG A 54 2.36 45.37 -15.71
C ARG A 54 2.04 43.92 -15.25
N TYR A 55 1.45 43.15 -16.17
CA TYR A 55 1.13 41.74 -15.90
C TYR A 55 2.38 40.81 -15.92
N PHE A 56 3.42 41.15 -16.64
CA PHE A 56 4.65 40.35 -16.71
C PHE A 56 5.72 40.81 -15.72
N ALA A 57 5.56 41.98 -15.10
CA ALA A 57 6.50 42.50 -14.10
C ALA A 57 6.21 41.95 -12.70
N GLU A 58 5.01 41.40 -12.44
CA GLU A 58 4.61 40.80 -11.18
C GLU A 58 4.62 39.27 -11.31
N ALA A 59 4.77 38.56 -10.16
CA ALA A 59 4.67 37.09 -10.11
C ALA A 59 3.31 36.65 -10.71
N PRO A 60 3.25 35.49 -11.38
CA PRO A 60 1.98 34.96 -11.92
C PRO A 60 0.90 34.93 -10.85
N ARG A 61 -0.26 35.50 -11.13
CA ARG A 61 -1.43 35.53 -10.22
C ARG A 61 -2.69 35.09 -10.94
N PHE A 62 -3.65 34.57 -10.18
CA PHE A 62 -4.98 34.30 -10.72
C PHE A 62 -5.69 35.62 -11.11
N LEU A 63 -6.40 35.57 -12.22
CA LEU A 63 -7.27 36.69 -12.61
C LEU A 63 -8.45 36.80 -11.63
N PRO A 64 -9.05 38.04 -11.48
CA PRO A 64 -10.24 38.20 -10.65
C PRO A 64 -11.37 37.30 -11.11
N GLY A 65 -12.06 36.65 -10.15
CA GLY A 65 -13.15 35.73 -10.44
C GLY A 65 -13.03 34.40 -9.73
N THR A 66 -13.89 33.46 -10.07
CA THR A 66 -13.93 32.14 -9.51
C THR A 66 -13.20 31.16 -10.43
N HIS A 67 -12.20 30.47 -9.92
CA HIS A 67 -11.39 29.48 -10.63
C HIS A 67 -11.53 28.11 -9.97
N SER A 68 -11.55 27.06 -10.77
CA SER A 68 -11.48 25.68 -10.29
C SER A 68 -10.01 25.33 -10.09
N VAL A 69 -9.57 25.11 -8.84
CA VAL A 69 -8.18 24.89 -8.51
C VAL A 69 -7.99 23.64 -7.66
N SER A 70 -6.90 22.93 -7.90
CA SER A 70 -6.43 21.87 -7.01
C SER A 70 -5.90 22.48 -5.71
N VAL A 71 -6.35 22.00 -4.57
CA VAL A 71 -6.01 22.52 -3.25
C VAL A 71 -5.16 21.54 -2.47
N LYS A 72 -4.00 22.01 -2.00
CA LYS A 72 -3.16 21.30 -1.04
C LYS A 72 -3.06 22.09 0.27
N VAL A 73 -3.20 21.41 1.40
CA VAL A 73 -3.04 21.99 2.76
C VAL A 73 -1.97 21.24 3.51
N ASN A 74 -0.91 21.96 3.90
CA ASN A 74 0.27 21.37 4.58
C ASN A 74 0.84 20.15 3.83
N GLY A 75 0.95 20.25 2.49
CA GLY A 75 1.44 19.19 1.64
C GLY A 75 0.45 18.05 1.34
N LYS A 76 -0.74 18.05 1.99
CA LYS A 76 -1.80 17.04 1.73
C LYS A 76 -2.78 17.55 0.68
N GLU A 77 -3.02 16.78 -0.35
CA GLU A 77 -4.02 17.07 -1.37
C GLU A 77 -5.44 16.96 -0.77
N ARG A 78 -6.26 17.99 -1.00
CA ARG A 78 -7.66 18.04 -0.53
C ARG A 78 -8.67 17.84 -1.66
N GLY A 79 -8.24 17.95 -2.91
CA GLY A 79 -9.06 17.84 -4.10
C GLY A 79 -9.18 19.18 -4.84
N THR A 80 -10.20 19.31 -5.69
CA THR A 80 -10.47 20.51 -6.50
C THR A 80 -11.63 21.29 -5.92
N ALA A 81 -11.45 22.61 -5.75
CA ALA A 81 -12.48 23.50 -5.26
C ALA A 81 -12.64 24.73 -6.18
N ALA A 82 -13.83 25.30 -6.21
CA ALA A 82 -14.08 26.61 -6.83
C ALA A 82 -13.65 27.71 -5.86
N VAL A 83 -12.58 28.42 -6.17
CA VAL A 83 -12.00 29.45 -5.30
C VAL A 83 -12.05 30.79 -5.99
N ARG A 84 -12.48 31.81 -5.26
CA ARG A 84 -12.55 33.17 -5.78
C ARG A 84 -11.28 33.95 -5.48
N PHE A 85 -10.79 34.71 -6.46
CA PHE A 85 -9.67 35.63 -6.34
C PHE A 85 -10.16 37.07 -6.60
N ASN A 86 -9.62 38.02 -5.85
CA ASN A 86 -9.90 39.44 -6.01
C ASN A 86 -9.05 40.11 -7.12
N GLU A 87 -9.18 41.43 -7.32
CA GLU A 87 -8.42 42.18 -8.31
C GLU A 87 -6.90 42.15 -8.09
N ASP A 88 -6.46 41.96 -6.87
CA ASP A 88 -5.04 41.83 -6.49
C ASP A 88 -4.51 40.39 -6.60
N GLY A 89 -5.34 39.44 -7.00
CA GLY A 89 -5.01 38.01 -7.06
C GLY A 89 -4.99 37.36 -5.69
N VAL A 90 -5.55 38.00 -4.66
CA VAL A 90 -5.66 37.43 -3.30
C VAL A 90 -6.79 36.40 -3.29
N MET A 91 -6.51 35.25 -2.73
CA MET A 91 -7.49 34.20 -2.52
C MET A 91 -8.52 34.59 -1.46
N CYS A 92 -9.80 34.55 -1.82
CA CYS A 92 -10.92 34.82 -0.94
C CYS A 92 -11.49 33.50 -0.40
N VAL A 93 -11.41 33.29 0.91
CA VAL A 93 -11.97 32.10 1.56
C VAL A 93 -13.40 32.36 2.06
N ASP A 94 -14.24 31.37 1.97
CA ASP A 94 -15.58 31.32 2.55
C ASP A 94 -15.72 30.09 3.45
N ASN A 95 -16.87 29.97 4.12
CA ASN A 95 -17.09 28.85 5.03
C ASN A 95 -17.08 27.48 4.33
N ASP A 96 -17.57 27.41 3.10
CA ASP A 96 -17.59 26.17 2.31
C ASP A 96 -16.16 25.73 1.95
N PHE A 97 -15.30 26.70 1.59
CA PHE A 97 -13.90 26.44 1.34
C PHE A 97 -13.15 26.04 2.62
N LEU A 98 -13.40 26.69 3.76
CA LEU A 98 -12.76 26.34 5.04
C LEU A 98 -13.09 24.89 5.44
N GLU A 99 -14.37 24.52 5.31
CA GLU A 99 -14.81 23.15 5.57
C GLU A 99 -14.16 22.16 4.60
N PHE A 100 -14.17 22.44 3.29
CA PHE A 100 -13.54 21.61 2.27
C PHE A 100 -12.03 21.44 2.51
N ALA A 101 -11.33 22.50 2.86
CA ALA A 101 -9.88 22.48 3.10
C ALA A 101 -9.50 21.87 4.47
N GLY A 102 -10.48 21.59 5.34
CA GLY A 102 -10.25 21.09 6.70
C GLY A 102 -9.57 22.14 7.58
N ILE A 103 -10.02 23.40 7.47
CA ILE A 103 -9.50 24.52 8.26
C ILE A 103 -10.54 24.89 9.34
N MET A 104 -10.06 25.27 10.51
CA MET A 104 -10.94 25.73 11.60
C MET A 104 -11.81 26.91 11.16
N PRO A 105 -13.12 26.89 11.46
CA PRO A 105 -14.00 28.00 11.14
C PRO A 105 -13.48 29.31 11.73
N VAL A 106 -13.40 30.36 10.90
CA VAL A 106 -13.04 31.71 11.29
C VAL A 106 -14.26 32.64 11.21
N SER A 107 -14.21 33.75 11.93
CA SER A 107 -15.33 34.70 11.94
C SER A 107 -15.31 35.61 10.71
N ILE A 108 -15.93 35.16 9.60
CA ILE A 108 -16.09 35.94 8.39
C ILE A 108 -17.23 36.95 8.63
N LYS A 109 -16.97 38.25 8.49
CA LYS A 109 -17.97 39.30 8.69
C LYS A 109 -19.05 39.24 7.61
N SER A 110 -20.32 39.34 8.03
CA SER A 110 -21.43 39.37 7.10
C SER A 110 -21.31 40.58 6.16
N GLY A 111 -21.22 40.29 4.83
CA GLY A 111 -21.04 41.30 3.79
C GLY A 111 -19.58 41.54 3.38
N GLU A 112 -18.61 40.83 3.93
CA GLU A 112 -17.21 40.89 3.49
C GLU A 112 -17.07 40.25 2.11
N ALA A 113 -16.62 41.05 1.14
CA ALA A 113 -16.54 40.57 -0.25
C ALA A 113 -15.37 39.58 -0.49
N CYS A 114 -14.33 39.62 0.31
CA CYS A 114 -13.15 38.77 0.20
C CYS A 114 -12.48 38.65 1.56
N HIS A 115 -12.53 37.48 2.18
CA HIS A 115 -11.83 37.21 3.44
C HIS A 115 -10.50 36.57 3.16
N ASP A 116 -9.41 37.17 3.66
CA ASP A 116 -8.05 36.64 3.54
C ASP A 116 -7.69 35.89 4.83
N ILE A 117 -7.46 34.59 4.74
CA ILE A 117 -7.13 33.72 5.88
C ILE A 117 -5.87 34.16 6.64
N ARG A 118 -4.99 34.94 6.01
CA ARG A 118 -3.80 35.49 6.68
C ARG A 118 -4.15 36.54 7.74
N SER A 119 -5.36 37.09 7.69
CA SER A 119 -5.86 37.98 8.75
C SER A 119 -6.14 37.25 10.06
N ASP A 120 -6.49 35.94 9.99
CA ASP A 120 -6.74 35.12 11.19
C ASP A 120 -5.48 34.38 11.63
N TYR A 121 -4.69 33.94 10.67
CA TYR A 121 -3.45 33.19 10.89
C TYR A 121 -2.28 33.90 10.22
N ALA A 122 -1.62 34.78 10.93
CA ALA A 122 -0.51 35.59 10.41
C ALA A 122 0.69 34.77 9.87
N GLN A 123 0.80 33.50 10.27
CA GLN A 123 1.83 32.57 9.78
C GLN A 123 1.38 31.78 8.54
N ALA A 124 0.15 32.00 8.05
CA ALA A 124 -0.35 31.32 6.88
C ALA A 124 0.42 31.76 5.62
N VAL A 125 0.88 30.78 4.84
CA VAL A 125 1.50 31.02 3.53
C VAL A 125 0.59 30.43 2.45
N ILE A 126 0.26 31.24 1.44
CA ILE A 126 -0.54 30.84 0.31
C ILE A 126 0.32 30.92 -0.94
N ASN A 127 0.61 29.80 -1.56
CA ASN A 127 1.28 29.70 -2.85
C ASN A 127 0.21 29.49 -3.94
N ALA A 128 -0.11 30.56 -4.65
CA ALA A 128 -0.98 30.48 -5.81
C ALA A 128 -0.16 30.10 -7.05
N LEU A 129 -0.55 29.02 -7.73
CA LEU A 129 0.13 28.46 -8.89
C LEU A 129 -0.81 28.49 -10.11
N PRO A 130 -1.05 29.66 -10.74
CA PRO A 130 -2.03 29.81 -11.82
C PRO A 130 -1.74 28.91 -13.03
N ASN A 131 -0.47 28.69 -13.34
CA ASN A 131 -0.05 27.83 -14.47
C ASN A 131 -0.36 26.34 -14.27
N GLN A 132 -0.65 25.94 -13.02
CA GLN A 132 -0.99 24.56 -12.62
C GLN A 132 -2.45 24.45 -12.17
N GLU A 133 -3.21 25.57 -12.21
CA GLU A 133 -4.56 25.65 -11.64
C GLU A 133 -4.60 25.11 -10.20
N ALA A 134 -3.58 25.47 -9.39
CA ALA A 134 -3.41 24.93 -8.05
C ALA A 134 -3.15 26.01 -7.00
N VAL A 135 -3.53 25.70 -5.76
CA VAL A 135 -3.23 26.51 -4.57
C VAL A 135 -2.67 25.60 -3.47
N GLU A 136 -1.54 26.00 -2.90
CA GLU A 136 -0.93 25.32 -1.75
C GLU A 136 -1.00 26.25 -0.53
N LEU A 137 -1.67 25.77 0.51
CA LEU A 137 -1.77 26.47 1.79
C LEU A 137 -0.87 25.80 2.83
N TYR A 138 -0.03 26.60 3.47
CA TYR A 138 0.75 26.17 4.62
C TYR A 138 0.21 26.94 5.85
N LEU A 139 -0.42 26.19 6.75
CA LEU A 139 -1.15 26.74 7.88
C LEU A 139 -0.57 26.20 9.19
N PRO A 140 -0.59 26.99 10.26
CA PRO A 140 -0.15 26.51 11.57
C PRO A 140 -1.10 25.43 12.10
N PRO A 141 -0.61 24.54 13.01
CA PRO A 141 -1.39 23.40 13.50
C PRO A 141 -2.74 23.77 14.14
N GLU A 142 -2.84 24.94 14.77
CA GLU A 142 -4.08 25.47 15.36
C GLU A 142 -5.13 25.88 14.34
N ALA A 143 -4.72 26.15 13.10
CA ALA A 143 -5.65 26.48 12.00
C ALA A 143 -6.27 25.24 11.38
N ILE A 144 -5.71 24.07 11.62
CA ILE A 144 -6.20 22.81 11.04
C ILE A 144 -7.29 22.24 11.93
N ASN A 145 -8.46 22.04 11.33
CA ASN A 145 -9.54 21.33 11.98
C ASN A 145 -9.09 19.90 12.24
N SER A 146 -8.85 19.56 13.52
CA SER A 146 -8.43 18.22 13.88
C SER A 146 -9.55 17.24 13.47
N LEU A 147 -9.19 16.09 12.92
CA LEU A 147 -10.05 15.00 12.41
C LEU A 147 -11.34 14.67 13.23
N THR A 148 -11.55 15.31 14.36
CA THR A 148 -12.68 15.08 15.26
C THR A 148 -14.01 15.60 14.75
N SER A 149 -14.03 16.62 13.90
CA SER A 149 -15.27 17.13 13.28
C SER A 149 -15.63 16.39 11.99
N ASP A 150 -14.63 15.87 11.27
CA ASP A 150 -14.83 15.17 10.00
C ASP A 150 -15.44 13.76 10.18
N ILE A 151 -15.25 13.14 11.36
CA ILE A 151 -15.74 11.77 11.64
C ILE A 151 -17.26 11.63 11.43
N LYS A 152 -18.03 12.67 11.66
CA LYS A 152 -19.49 12.66 11.43
C LYS A 152 -19.89 12.73 9.95
N ASN A 153 -18.98 13.16 9.10
CA ASN A 153 -19.23 13.36 7.66
C ASN A 153 -18.82 12.15 6.82
N PHE A 154 -18.22 11.11 7.44
CA PHE A 154 -17.89 9.89 6.74
C PHE A 154 -19.13 9.08 6.38
N GLN A 155 -19.06 8.39 5.24
CA GLN A 155 -20.14 7.52 4.79
C GLN A 155 -20.20 6.29 5.68
N HIS A 156 -21.35 6.06 6.27
CA HIS A 156 -21.69 4.95 7.15
C HIS A 156 -22.66 3.97 6.49
N GLY A 157 -22.72 2.75 7.00
CA GLY A 157 -23.71 1.75 6.65
C GLY A 157 -23.42 1.03 5.35
N GLY A 158 -24.49 0.65 4.64
CA GLY A 158 -24.43 -0.29 3.53
C GLY A 158 -24.51 -1.74 3.99
N VAL A 159 -24.89 -2.63 3.07
CA VAL A 159 -25.00 -4.07 3.32
C VAL A 159 -24.38 -4.84 2.18
N ALA A 160 -23.42 -5.72 2.48
CA ALA A 160 -22.87 -6.67 1.53
C ALA A 160 -22.27 -7.89 2.23
N GLY A 161 -22.32 -9.03 1.53
CA GLY A 161 -21.51 -10.20 1.83
C GLY A 161 -20.22 -10.16 1.01
N MET A 162 -19.18 -10.81 1.52
CA MET A 162 -17.94 -10.99 0.74
C MET A 162 -17.35 -12.38 0.95
N LEU A 163 -16.58 -12.83 -0.05
CA LEU A 163 -15.74 -14.03 0.05
C LEU A 163 -14.40 -13.72 -0.61
N ASN A 164 -13.33 -13.73 0.18
CA ASN A 164 -11.95 -13.73 -0.33
C ASN A 164 -11.48 -15.17 -0.44
N TYR A 165 -10.71 -15.46 -1.48
CA TYR A 165 -10.13 -16.79 -1.70
C TYR A 165 -8.69 -16.67 -2.21
N SER A 166 -7.86 -17.60 -1.75
CA SER A 166 -6.53 -17.85 -2.28
C SER A 166 -6.32 -19.37 -2.32
N LEU A 167 -6.30 -19.89 -3.53
CA LEU A 167 -6.12 -21.31 -3.81
C LEU A 167 -4.71 -21.52 -4.33
N PHE A 168 -3.94 -22.34 -3.69
CA PHE A 168 -2.57 -22.67 -4.06
C PHE A 168 -2.39 -24.17 -4.20
N SER A 169 -1.68 -24.63 -5.22
CA SER A 169 -1.27 -26.03 -5.36
C SER A 169 0.12 -26.12 -5.97
N THR A 170 0.93 -26.99 -5.42
CA THR A 170 2.22 -27.39 -6.00
C THR A 170 2.31 -28.90 -6.08
N LYS A 171 3.00 -29.39 -7.11
CA LYS A 171 3.29 -30.79 -7.33
C LYS A 171 4.74 -30.94 -7.77
N SER A 172 5.47 -31.83 -7.11
CA SER A 172 6.81 -32.26 -7.50
C SER A 172 6.76 -33.73 -7.90
N GLU A 173 7.31 -34.04 -9.07
CA GLU A 173 7.41 -35.39 -9.61
C GLU A 173 8.88 -35.78 -9.73
N TYR A 174 9.25 -36.93 -9.16
CA TYR A 174 10.59 -37.50 -9.25
C TYR A 174 10.53 -38.68 -10.21
N THR A 175 11.37 -38.66 -11.27
CA THR A 175 11.45 -39.71 -12.28
C THR A 175 12.72 -40.52 -12.04
N GLY A 176 12.63 -41.74 -11.46
CA GLY A 176 13.77 -42.61 -11.15
C GLY A 176 13.29 -43.99 -10.72
N SER A 177 14.21 -44.81 -10.17
CA SER A 177 13.91 -46.16 -9.65
C SER A 177 12.89 -46.15 -8.49
N ASP A 178 12.79 -45.06 -7.77
CA ASP A 178 11.77 -44.78 -6.75
C ASP A 178 10.99 -43.54 -7.17
N SER A 179 10.07 -43.72 -8.16
CA SER A 179 9.22 -42.67 -8.64
C SER A 179 8.24 -42.25 -7.55
N ASP A 180 8.56 -41.20 -6.83
CA ASP A 180 7.69 -40.58 -5.83
C ASP A 180 7.18 -39.24 -6.33
N SER A 181 6.02 -38.81 -5.86
CA SER A 181 5.47 -37.49 -6.16
C SER A 181 4.89 -36.87 -4.92
N SER A 182 5.25 -35.65 -4.62
CA SER A 182 4.65 -34.90 -3.53
C SER A 182 3.70 -33.85 -4.07
N ARG A 183 2.58 -33.66 -3.40
CA ARG A 183 1.58 -32.64 -3.70
C ARG A 183 1.14 -31.91 -2.46
N TYR A 184 1.28 -30.61 -2.47
CA TYR A 184 0.75 -29.73 -1.44
C TYR A 184 -0.31 -28.82 -2.06
N SER A 185 -1.48 -28.74 -1.43
CA SER A 185 -2.55 -27.82 -1.82
C SER A 185 -3.06 -27.08 -0.61
N GLN A 186 -3.39 -25.80 -0.78
CA GLN A 186 -3.93 -24.94 0.26
C GLN A 186 -5.06 -24.10 -0.28
N ALA A 187 -6.12 -23.94 0.51
CA ALA A 187 -7.18 -22.97 0.28
C ALA A 187 -7.32 -22.07 1.50
N SER A 188 -7.04 -20.78 1.35
CA SER A 188 -7.35 -19.76 2.34
C SER A 188 -8.66 -19.09 1.94
N LEU A 189 -9.68 -19.20 2.77
CA LEU A 189 -11.03 -18.70 2.53
C LEU A 189 -11.40 -17.74 3.65
N GLU A 190 -11.83 -16.53 3.32
CA GLU A 190 -12.36 -15.56 4.28
C GLU A 190 -13.76 -15.12 3.85
N ALA A 191 -14.77 -15.54 4.58
CA ALA A 191 -16.14 -15.08 4.43
C ALA A 191 -16.40 -13.86 5.31
N GLY A 192 -17.15 -12.88 4.78
CA GLY A 192 -17.49 -11.67 5.50
C GLY A 192 -18.90 -11.18 5.23
N PHE A 193 -19.41 -10.41 6.16
CA PHE A 193 -20.69 -9.71 6.03
C PHE A 193 -20.63 -8.37 6.72
N ASN A 194 -21.03 -7.32 6.01
CA ASN A 194 -21.10 -5.95 6.51
C ASN A 194 -22.55 -5.50 6.56
N ALA A 195 -22.99 -4.96 7.69
CA ALA A 195 -24.31 -4.34 7.84
C ALA A 195 -24.31 -3.35 9.01
N MET A 196 -24.87 -2.14 8.82
CA MET A 196 -25.04 -1.14 9.89
C MET A 196 -23.73 -0.85 10.66
N ASP A 197 -22.60 -0.71 9.94
CA ASP A 197 -21.26 -0.51 10.48
C ASP A 197 -20.75 -1.65 11.39
N TRP A 198 -21.38 -2.82 11.31
CA TRP A 198 -20.83 -4.08 11.81
C TRP A 198 -20.11 -4.82 10.70
N SER A 199 -18.96 -5.38 10.98
CA SER A 199 -18.30 -6.38 10.15
C SER A 199 -18.27 -7.74 10.84
N LEU A 200 -18.68 -8.79 10.13
CA LEU A 200 -18.48 -10.19 10.50
C LEU A 200 -17.38 -10.75 9.59
N ARG A 201 -16.38 -11.41 10.14
CA ARG A 201 -15.29 -12.06 9.42
C ARG A 201 -15.05 -13.46 9.94
N SER A 202 -14.83 -14.39 9.03
CA SER A 202 -14.49 -15.77 9.35
C SER A 202 -13.45 -16.28 8.35
N ARG A 203 -12.28 -16.66 8.81
CA ARG A 203 -11.17 -17.14 7.96
C ARG A 203 -10.77 -18.56 8.33
N TYR A 204 -10.66 -19.40 7.30
CA TYR A 204 -10.20 -20.77 7.36
C TYR A 204 -9.02 -21.00 6.43
N ILE A 205 -8.10 -21.84 6.85
CA ILE A 205 -7.04 -22.38 6.01
C ILE A 205 -7.24 -23.90 5.94
N LEU A 206 -7.37 -24.42 4.73
CA LEU A 206 -7.47 -25.84 4.42
C LEU A 206 -6.17 -26.25 3.74
N THR A 207 -5.52 -27.28 4.23
CA THR A 207 -4.30 -27.86 3.62
C THR A 207 -4.51 -29.32 3.27
N ASP A 208 -3.90 -29.75 2.18
CA ASP A 208 -3.84 -31.15 1.74
C ASP A 208 -2.37 -31.43 1.36
N ASN A 209 -1.67 -32.21 2.16
CA ASN A 209 -0.28 -32.61 1.95
C ASN A 209 -0.27 -34.11 1.67
N ASP A 210 -0.16 -34.51 0.40
CA ASP A 210 -0.17 -35.91 -0.06
C ASP A 210 -1.36 -36.74 0.45
N GLY A 211 -2.51 -36.09 0.66
CA GLY A 211 -3.74 -36.73 1.15
C GLY A 211 -3.97 -36.56 2.66
N ASP A 212 -2.99 -36.06 3.38
CA ASP A 212 -3.20 -35.62 4.77
C ASP A 212 -3.84 -34.23 4.77
N ARG A 213 -5.07 -34.15 5.29
CA ARG A 213 -5.92 -32.96 5.25
C ARG A 213 -6.07 -32.36 6.61
N ASN A 214 -5.75 -31.07 6.69
CA ASN A 214 -6.00 -30.28 7.88
C ASN A 214 -6.90 -29.06 7.56
N ALA A 215 -7.73 -28.68 8.53
CA ALA A 215 -8.61 -27.51 8.44
C ALA A 215 -8.46 -26.68 9.71
N GLU A 216 -7.97 -25.47 9.56
CA GLU A 216 -7.67 -24.56 10.67
C GLU A 216 -8.53 -23.30 10.60
N SER A 217 -9.29 -23.02 11.69
CA SER A 217 -9.96 -21.73 11.88
C SER A 217 -8.98 -20.70 12.38
N ILE A 218 -8.81 -19.61 11.65
CA ILE A 218 -7.88 -18.54 12.04
C ILE A 218 -8.57 -17.54 12.97
N TYR A 219 -9.76 -17.13 12.62
CA TYR A 219 -10.63 -16.29 13.42
C TYR A 219 -12.08 -16.33 12.92
N THR A 220 -13.00 -16.05 13.82
CA THR A 220 -14.40 -15.75 13.49
C THR A 220 -14.91 -14.72 14.47
N TYR A 221 -15.06 -13.47 14.04
CA TYR A 221 -15.46 -12.38 14.91
C TYR A 221 -16.45 -11.42 14.24
N ALA A 222 -17.20 -10.73 15.09
CA ALA A 222 -17.96 -9.53 14.73
C ALA A 222 -17.26 -8.30 15.34
N GLU A 223 -17.19 -7.23 14.57
CA GLU A 223 -16.55 -5.97 14.97
C GLU A 223 -17.47 -4.78 14.75
N HIS A 224 -17.42 -3.81 15.67
CA HIS A 224 -18.11 -2.54 15.56
C HIS A 224 -17.30 -1.40 16.17
N VAL A 225 -17.30 -0.24 15.50
CA VAL A 225 -16.61 0.97 15.98
C VAL A 225 -17.62 1.94 16.61
N PHE A 226 -17.45 2.20 17.90
CA PHE A 226 -18.17 3.25 18.62
C PHE A 226 -17.47 4.59 18.40
N VAL A 227 -17.84 5.28 17.34
CA VAL A 227 -17.19 6.52 16.86
C VAL A 227 -17.09 7.60 17.94
N PRO A 228 -18.16 7.93 18.72
CA PRO A 228 -18.08 8.96 19.75
C PRO A 228 -17.06 8.64 20.86
N GLN A 229 -16.93 7.36 21.20
CA GLN A 229 -16.01 6.87 22.24
C GLN A 229 -14.61 6.57 21.69
N ARG A 230 -14.45 6.49 20.36
CA ARG A 230 -13.24 6.05 19.68
C ARG A 230 -12.78 4.65 20.12
N LEU A 231 -13.73 3.75 20.29
CA LEU A 231 -13.52 2.38 20.72
C LEU A 231 -13.99 1.41 19.65
N THR A 232 -13.22 0.37 19.46
CA THR A 232 -13.58 -0.81 18.65
C THR A 232 -13.92 -1.95 19.58
N MET A 233 -15.05 -2.59 19.35
CA MET A 233 -15.46 -3.82 20.02
C MET A 233 -15.35 -4.98 19.05
N GLN A 234 -14.68 -6.04 19.47
CA GLN A 234 -14.65 -7.34 18.78
C GLN A 234 -15.26 -8.43 19.68
N VAL A 235 -16.03 -9.32 19.08
CA VAL A 235 -16.67 -10.44 19.78
C VAL A 235 -16.55 -11.71 18.93
N GLY A 236 -16.11 -12.79 19.52
CA GLY A 236 -15.96 -14.09 18.87
C GLY A 236 -14.57 -14.68 19.06
N GLU A 237 -14.06 -15.40 18.05
CA GLU A 237 -12.70 -15.92 18.01
C GLU A 237 -11.75 -14.81 17.58
N ILE A 238 -11.09 -14.20 18.55
CA ILE A 238 -10.23 -13.03 18.38
C ILE A 238 -8.85 -13.27 18.99
N ASN A 239 -7.90 -12.41 18.64
CA ASN A 239 -6.62 -12.36 19.32
C ASN A 239 -6.63 -11.18 20.29
N ALA A 240 -6.65 -11.45 21.58
CA ALA A 240 -6.57 -10.44 22.61
C ALA A 240 -5.25 -9.69 22.50
N MET A 241 -5.33 -8.37 22.25
CA MET A 241 -4.15 -7.52 22.07
C MET A 241 -3.58 -7.07 23.41
N SER A 242 -2.26 -6.93 23.46
CA SER A 242 -1.53 -6.38 24.61
C SER A 242 -0.37 -5.51 24.10
N ASP A 243 -0.08 -4.42 24.80
CA ASP A 243 1.02 -3.51 24.41
C ASP A 243 2.40 -3.98 24.89
N VAL A 244 2.48 -4.83 25.91
CA VAL A 244 3.74 -5.31 26.50
C VAL A 244 3.87 -6.83 26.48
N LEU A 245 2.82 -7.55 26.86
CA LEU A 245 2.77 -9.02 26.87
C LEU A 245 2.36 -9.53 25.48
N SER A 246 2.55 -10.83 25.23
CA SER A 246 2.12 -11.45 23.98
C SER A 246 0.60 -11.49 23.84
N GLY A 247 0.11 -11.37 22.63
CA GLY A 247 -1.31 -11.53 22.32
C GLY A 247 -1.76 -12.99 22.56
N VAL A 248 -3.03 -13.15 23.02
CA VAL A 248 -3.61 -14.46 23.34
C VAL A 248 -4.83 -14.73 22.47
N PRO A 249 -4.94 -15.87 21.76
CA PRO A 249 -6.15 -16.24 21.04
C PRO A 249 -7.24 -16.62 22.02
N ILE A 250 -8.42 -15.99 21.88
CA ILE A 250 -9.55 -16.21 22.78
C ILE A 250 -10.87 -16.35 22.00
N MET A 251 -11.78 -17.13 22.55
CA MET A 251 -13.20 -17.01 22.28
C MET A 251 -13.80 -16.07 23.32
N GLY A 252 -14.09 -14.82 22.94
CA GLY A 252 -14.46 -13.81 23.92
C GLY A 252 -14.82 -12.46 23.35
N VAL A 253 -14.57 -11.43 24.14
CA VAL A 253 -14.82 -10.03 23.79
C VAL A 253 -13.60 -9.18 24.06
N GLN A 254 -13.35 -8.20 23.18
CA GLN A 254 -12.30 -7.19 23.33
C GLN A 254 -12.87 -5.81 23.06
N LEU A 255 -12.47 -4.85 23.90
CA LEU A 255 -12.65 -3.43 23.68
C LEU A 255 -11.27 -2.79 23.56
N MET A 256 -11.03 -2.06 22.49
CA MET A 256 -9.74 -1.43 22.21
C MET A 256 -9.94 -0.06 21.56
N PRO A 257 -8.96 0.84 21.64
CA PRO A 257 -9.00 2.09 20.92
C PRO A 257 -9.01 1.86 19.40
N THR A 258 -9.76 2.68 18.68
CA THR A 258 -9.85 2.58 17.21
C THR A 258 -8.56 3.05 16.55
N ASN A 259 -7.76 2.11 16.04
CA ASN A 259 -6.46 2.38 15.41
C ASN A 259 -6.59 3.13 14.08
N GLY A 260 -7.67 2.94 13.33
CA GLY A 260 -7.93 3.64 12.06
C GLY A 260 -8.00 5.17 12.18
N LEU A 261 -8.20 5.68 13.40
CA LEU A 261 -8.12 7.10 13.73
C LEU A 261 -6.69 7.55 14.09
N GLN A 262 -5.75 6.63 14.20
CA GLN A 262 -4.31 6.87 14.40
C GLN A 262 -3.56 6.56 13.09
N HIS A 263 -2.65 7.42 12.67
CA HIS A 263 -2.17 7.52 11.29
C HIS A 263 -0.96 6.62 10.94
N ASP A 264 -0.59 5.63 11.75
CA ASP A 264 0.63 4.84 11.56
C ASP A 264 0.31 3.35 11.37
N TYR A 265 0.08 2.95 10.12
CA TYR A 265 0.12 1.54 9.72
C TYR A 265 1.51 1.27 9.13
N THR A 266 2.36 0.59 9.87
CA THR A 266 3.62 0.04 9.35
C THR A 266 3.45 -1.46 9.26
N GLY A 267 3.36 -2.00 8.04
CA GLY A 267 3.45 -3.44 7.78
C GLY A 267 4.81 -3.96 8.23
N ILE A 268 4.89 -5.24 8.58
CA ILE A 268 6.15 -5.90 8.87
C ILE A 268 6.76 -6.39 7.59
N SER A 269 8.07 -6.14 7.43
CA SER A 269 8.87 -6.63 6.33
C SER A 269 9.74 -7.80 6.80
N VAL A 270 9.69 -8.90 6.06
CA VAL A 270 10.51 -10.11 6.31
C VAL A 270 11.40 -10.35 5.10
N SER A 271 12.72 -10.40 5.31
CA SER A 271 13.69 -10.61 4.24
C SER A 271 14.46 -11.92 4.43
N GLY A 272 14.79 -12.57 3.32
CA GLY A 272 15.58 -13.79 3.28
C GLY A 272 16.11 -14.09 1.89
N ILE A 273 16.67 -15.26 1.69
CA ILE A 273 17.13 -15.73 0.38
C ILE A 273 16.53 -17.11 0.11
N ALA A 274 15.86 -17.27 -1.02
CA ALA A 274 15.42 -18.56 -1.54
C ALA A 274 16.48 -19.15 -2.47
N ARG A 275 16.72 -20.45 -2.36
CA ARG A 275 17.74 -21.15 -3.17
C ARG A 275 17.21 -21.54 -4.52
N THR A 276 15.98 -22.03 -4.55
CA THR A 276 15.35 -22.52 -5.77
C THR A 276 14.27 -21.57 -6.25
N PRO A 277 14.01 -21.51 -7.56
CA PRO A 277 12.86 -20.78 -8.07
C PRO A 277 11.56 -21.37 -7.51
N GLN A 278 10.62 -20.51 -7.14
CA GLN A 278 9.32 -20.90 -6.59
C GLN A 278 9.41 -21.59 -5.21
N ALA A 279 10.42 -21.24 -4.43
CA ALA A 279 10.46 -21.64 -3.04
C ALA A 279 9.22 -21.09 -2.29
N ARG A 280 8.64 -21.88 -1.40
CA ARG A 280 7.51 -21.48 -0.58
C ARG A 280 8.01 -20.92 0.75
N VAL A 281 7.71 -19.67 1.02
CA VAL A 281 7.96 -19.05 2.31
C VAL A 281 6.72 -19.17 3.17
N GLU A 282 6.82 -19.84 4.29
CA GLU A 282 5.81 -19.99 5.31
C GLU A 282 6.19 -19.14 6.52
N ILE A 283 5.25 -18.34 7.02
CA ILE A 283 5.45 -17.54 8.23
C ILE A 283 4.42 -17.99 9.26
N ARG A 284 4.93 -18.37 10.43
CA ARG A 284 4.13 -18.86 11.55
C ARG A 284 4.29 -17.99 12.78
N GLN A 285 3.27 -17.98 13.62
CA GLN A 285 3.33 -17.46 14.98
C GLN A 285 2.83 -18.55 15.94
N ASN A 286 3.68 -19.02 16.85
CA ASN A 286 3.41 -20.15 17.75
C ASN A 286 2.82 -21.35 16.97
N ASN A 287 3.57 -21.91 16.06
CA ASN A 287 3.25 -23.01 15.15
C ASN A 287 2.08 -22.76 14.18
N ARG A 288 1.33 -21.69 14.33
CA ARG A 288 0.19 -21.37 13.47
C ARG A 288 0.61 -20.64 12.21
N LEU A 289 0.29 -21.19 11.04
CA LEU A 289 0.55 -20.55 9.76
C LEU A 289 -0.29 -19.27 9.62
N ILE A 290 0.38 -18.10 9.48
CA ILE A 290 -0.29 -16.81 9.32
C ILE A 290 -0.18 -16.28 7.89
N PHE A 291 0.91 -16.63 7.17
CA PHE A 291 1.17 -16.17 5.82
C PHE A 291 2.02 -17.20 5.06
N ASN A 292 1.73 -17.36 3.78
CA ASN A 292 2.63 -18.07 2.88
C ASN A 292 2.60 -17.45 1.48
N THR A 293 3.71 -17.59 0.76
CA THR A 293 3.83 -17.13 -0.62
C THR A 293 4.94 -17.88 -1.33
N LEU A 294 4.93 -17.82 -2.66
CA LEU A 294 6.05 -18.27 -3.49
C LEU A 294 7.00 -17.11 -3.78
N VAL A 295 8.28 -17.38 -3.71
CA VAL A 295 9.32 -16.42 -4.02
C VAL A 295 10.23 -16.95 -5.14
N PRO A 296 10.79 -16.09 -5.99
CA PRO A 296 11.80 -16.49 -6.98
C PRO A 296 13.11 -16.86 -6.29
N ALA A 297 14.00 -17.56 -6.99
CA ALA A 297 15.35 -17.79 -6.48
C ALA A 297 16.09 -16.47 -6.25
N GLY A 298 16.77 -16.36 -5.15
CA GLY A 298 17.53 -15.18 -4.73
C GLY A 298 16.92 -14.48 -3.53
N PRO A 299 17.39 -13.28 -3.22
CA PRO A 299 16.89 -12.52 -2.09
C PRO A 299 15.45 -12.10 -2.31
N PHE A 300 14.65 -12.26 -1.26
CA PHE A 300 13.26 -11.80 -1.22
C PHE A 300 13.03 -10.85 -0.04
N THR A 301 12.07 -9.97 -0.19
CA THR A 301 11.51 -9.15 0.89
C THR A 301 10.00 -9.21 0.77
N LEU A 302 9.36 -9.64 1.84
CA LEU A 302 7.91 -9.73 1.95
C LEU A 302 7.44 -8.55 2.78
N ASP A 303 6.83 -7.58 2.15
CA ASP A 303 6.25 -6.42 2.82
C ASP A 303 4.80 -6.71 3.22
N ASP A 304 4.29 -5.99 4.22
CA ASP A 304 2.92 -6.08 4.69
C ASP A 304 2.50 -7.49 5.19
N VAL A 305 3.42 -8.24 5.79
CA VAL A 305 3.10 -9.54 6.40
C VAL A 305 2.04 -9.32 7.51
N PRO A 306 0.89 -10.01 7.45
CA PRO A 306 -0.18 -9.82 8.41
C PRO A 306 0.22 -10.43 9.77
N ILE A 307 0.30 -9.60 10.80
CA ILE A 307 0.50 -10.07 12.17
C ILE A 307 -0.86 -10.44 12.76
N VAL A 308 -0.96 -11.66 13.24
CA VAL A 308 -2.15 -12.13 13.95
C VAL A 308 -2.05 -11.84 15.45
N ARG A 309 -0.84 -11.95 16.01
CA ARG A 309 -0.54 -11.65 17.41
C ARG A 309 0.58 -10.63 17.54
N ASN A 310 0.36 -9.59 18.31
CA ASN A 310 1.39 -8.62 18.61
C ASN A 310 2.37 -9.15 19.67
N ASN A 311 3.61 -8.68 19.65
CA ASN A 311 4.72 -9.06 20.54
C ASN A 311 5.07 -10.57 20.53
N VAL A 312 4.75 -11.28 19.45
CA VAL A 312 5.13 -12.69 19.21
C VAL A 312 6.09 -12.74 18.04
N ASP A 313 7.19 -13.49 18.20
CA ASP A 313 8.19 -13.68 17.16
C ASP A 313 7.58 -14.34 15.92
N LEU A 314 8.18 -14.08 14.76
CA LEU A 314 7.81 -14.71 13.51
C LEU A 314 8.78 -15.85 13.23
N ASP A 315 8.24 -17.04 13.06
CA ASP A 315 8.93 -18.23 12.61
C ASP A 315 8.83 -18.28 11.08
N VAL A 316 9.96 -18.20 10.40
CA VAL A 316 10.03 -18.15 8.93
C VAL A 316 10.69 -19.43 8.43
N THR A 317 9.93 -20.20 7.66
CA THR A 317 10.43 -21.41 7.00
C THR A 317 10.40 -21.19 5.49
N VAL A 318 11.54 -21.37 4.83
CA VAL A 318 11.65 -21.39 3.37
C VAL A 318 11.72 -22.85 2.94
N VAL A 319 10.68 -23.32 2.28
CA VAL A 319 10.58 -24.67 1.71
C VAL A 319 10.96 -24.60 0.24
N GLU A 320 12.08 -25.19 -0.09
CA GLU A 320 12.62 -25.18 -1.45
C GLU A 320 11.90 -26.21 -2.35
N THR A 321 12.06 -26.09 -3.66
CA THR A 321 11.41 -27.03 -4.61
C THR A 321 12.00 -28.44 -4.55
N ASP A 322 13.22 -28.62 -4.01
CA ASP A 322 13.84 -29.90 -3.76
C ASP A 322 13.40 -30.54 -2.44
N GLY A 323 12.50 -29.89 -1.69
CA GLY A 323 12.00 -30.34 -0.39
C GLY A 323 12.90 -29.97 0.79
N SER A 324 14.09 -29.41 0.55
CA SER A 324 14.93 -28.91 1.64
C SER A 324 14.32 -27.65 2.27
N THR A 325 14.59 -27.43 3.55
CA THR A 325 14.03 -26.29 4.29
C THR A 325 15.14 -25.47 4.92
N SER A 326 14.96 -24.16 4.96
CA SER A 326 15.73 -23.26 5.82
C SER A 326 14.79 -22.54 6.78
N HIS A 327 15.21 -22.36 8.02
CA HIS A 327 14.40 -21.84 9.10
C HIS A 327 15.13 -20.71 9.82
N PHE A 328 14.43 -19.62 10.14
CA PHE A 328 14.95 -18.55 10.97
C PHE A 328 13.82 -17.80 11.69
N ILE A 329 14.17 -17.19 12.82
CA ILE A 329 13.23 -16.43 13.65
C ILE A 329 13.47 -14.94 13.46
N VAL A 330 12.39 -14.19 13.24
CA VAL A 330 12.39 -12.73 13.24
C VAL A 330 11.78 -12.25 14.56
N PRO A 331 12.60 -11.74 15.49
CA PRO A 331 12.13 -11.32 16.80
C PRO A 331 11.08 -10.19 16.69
N ALA A 332 10.02 -10.26 17.49
CA ALA A 332 8.98 -9.24 17.54
C ALA A 332 9.54 -7.84 17.81
N ALA A 333 10.61 -7.75 18.59
CA ALA A 333 11.32 -6.50 18.87
C ALA A 333 11.91 -5.84 17.61
N SER A 334 12.42 -6.64 16.66
CA SER A 334 13.07 -6.12 15.44
C SER A 334 12.10 -5.52 14.43
N VAL A 335 10.81 -5.79 14.56
CA VAL A 335 9.76 -5.35 13.63
C VAL A 335 8.90 -4.20 14.16
N ARG A 336 9.21 -3.67 15.34
CA ARG A 336 8.48 -2.53 15.90
C ARG A 336 8.86 -1.22 15.22
N SER A 337 7.91 -0.27 15.19
CA SER A 337 8.13 1.06 14.62
C SER A 337 9.23 1.82 15.37
N GLN A 338 10.13 2.45 14.61
CA GLN A 338 11.26 3.24 15.11
C GLN A 338 10.88 4.64 15.65
N ARG A 339 9.60 5.03 15.56
CA ARG A 339 9.13 6.35 15.98
C ARG A 339 8.30 6.25 17.25
N LEU A 340 8.44 7.25 18.13
CA LEU A 340 7.59 7.39 19.30
C LEU A 340 6.14 7.66 18.84
N SER A 341 5.37 6.61 18.64
CA SER A 341 3.95 6.71 18.30
C SER A 341 3.13 7.14 19.52
N ARG A 342 1.94 7.68 19.29
CA ARG A 342 1.00 7.92 20.39
C ARG A 342 0.53 6.56 20.93
N PRO A 343 0.58 6.33 22.25
CA PRO A 343 0.09 5.07 22.82
C PRO A 343 -1.37 4.81 22.47
N ASN A 344 -1.70 3.54 22.24
CA ASN A 344 -3.05 3.15 21.83
C ASN A 344 -4.16 3.50 22.84
N GLY A 345 -3.87 3.50 24.13
CA GLY A 345 -4.85 3.70 25.19
C GLY A 345 -5.35 2.37 25.80
N LEU A 346 -6.49 2.42 26.50
CA LEU A 346 -6.99 1.28 27.26
C LEU A 346 -7.57 0.20 26.36
N THR A 347 -7.01 -1.01 26.45
CA THR A 347 -7.53 -2.25 25.86
C THR A 347 -7.91 -3.21 26.97
N ILE A 348 -9.10 -3.81 26.87
CA ILE A 348 -9.61 -4.81 27.82
C ILE A 348 -10.14 -5.98 27.01
N SER A 349 -9.76 -7.20 27.38
CA SER A 349 -10.33 -8.42 26.79
C SER A 349 -10.60 -9.50 27.82
N ALA A 350 -11.63 -10.29 27.56
CA ALA A 350 -12.01 -11.43 28.38
C ALA A 350 -12.60 -12.55 27.53
N GLY A 351 -12.25 -13.79 27.84
CA GLY A 351 -12.74 -14.94 27.09
C GLY A 351 -12.06 -16.22 27.53
N GLN A 352 -12.36 -17.31 26.86
CA GLN A 352 -11.70 -18.58 27.00
C GLN A 352 -10.52 -18.64 26.03
N VAL A 353 -9.34 -19.03 26.49
CA VAL A 353 -8.18 -19.29 25.63
C VAL A 353 -8.55 -20.31 24.58
N ARG A 354 -7.97 -20.16 23.41
CA ARG A 354 -8.14 -21.08 22.30
C ARG A 354 -6.76 -21.52 21.81
N SER A 355 -6.22 -22.55 22.42
CA SER A 355 -4.97 -23.17 21.99
C SER A 355 -5.26 -24.36 21.06
N ILE A 356 -4.45 -24.51 20.00
CA ILE A 356 -4.60 -25.59 19.03
C ILE A 356 -3.78 -26.78 19.46
N GLU A 357 -2.65 -26.56 20.14
CA GLU A 357 -1.70 -27.57 20.59
C GLU A 357 -1.46 -27.38 22.10
N SER A 358 -2.48 -27.63 22.91
CA SER A 358 -2.35 -27.51 24.37
C SER A 358 -2.54 -28.85 25.03
N ASP A 359 -1.63 -29.18 25.94
CA ASP A 359 -1.73 -30.35 26.81
C ASP A 359 -2.75 -30.14 27.94
N TYR A 360 -3.26 -28.94 28.10
CA TYR A 360 -4.16 -28.52 29.17
C TYR A 360 -5.49 -27.99 28.64
N SER A 361 -6.52 -28.04 29.48
CA SER A 361 -7.82 -27.44 29.18
C SER A 361 -7.72 -25.93 29.10
N ASP A 362 -8.37 -25.35 28.09
CA ASP A 362 -8.40 -23.91 27.82
C ASP A 362 -9.00 -23.10 28.99
N PRO A 363 -8.20 -22.27 29.68
CA PRO A 363 -8.67 -21.49 30.83
C PRO A 363 -9.43 -20.24 30.39
N MET A 364 -10.23 -19.70 31.29
CA MET A 364 -10.75 -18.33 31.19
C MET A 364 -9.62 -17.35 31.45
N VAL A 365 -9.53 -16.31 30.60
CA VAL A 365 -8.50 -15.27 30.69
C VAL A 365 -9.13 -13.88 30.70
N PHE A 366 -8.54 -13.02 31.49
CA PHE A 366 -8.77 -11.58 31.49
C PHE A 366 -7.47 -10.86 31.21
N ASN A 367 -7.47 -9.96 30.24
CA ASN A 367 -6.31 -9.14 29.86
C ASN A 367 -6.69 -7.66 29.90
N VAL A 368 -5.76 -6.85 30.40
CA VAL A 368 -5.84 -5.39 30.41
C VAL A 368 -4.51 -4.80 30.00
N SER A 369 -4.54 -3.78 29.17
CA SER A 369 -3.36 -3.06 28.69
C SER A 369 -3.70 -1.59 28.53
N ASN A 370 -2.76 -0.71 28.86
CA ASN A 370 -2.95 0.72 28.64
C ASN A 370 -1.59 1.41 28.40
N GLY A 371 -1.62 2.43 27.57
CA GLY A 371 -0.46 3.28 27.29
C GLY A 371 -0.76 4.74 27.59
N TRP A 372 0.23 5.40 28.19
CA TRP A 372 0.17 6.82 28.55
C TRP A 372 1.35 7.58 27.95
N ARG A 373 1.10 8.75 27.39
CA ARG A 373 2.14 9.72 27.08
C ARG A 373 2.41 10.56 28.33
N ILE A 374 3.50 10.22 29.04
CA ILE A 374 3.88 10.90 30.28
C ILE A 374 4.52 12.26 29.97
N LEU A 375 5.39 12.30 28.95
CA LEU A 375 6.06 13.49 28.45
C LEU A 375 6.05 13.48 26.92
N PRO A 376 6.25 14.60 26.23
CA PRO A 376 6.31 14.62 24.76
C PRO A 376 7.33 13.64 24.16
N TRP A 377 8.38 13.32 24.90
CA TRP A 377 9.46 12.41 24.49
C TRP A 377 9.44 11.06 25.25
N MET A 378 8.37 10.76 26.02
CA MET A 378 8.29 9.54 26.84
C MET A 378 6.87 8.96 26.89
N ASN A 379 6.74 7.69 26.50
CA ASN A 379 5.56 6.87 26.73
C ASN A 379 5.81 5.85 27.84
N LEU A 380 4.74 5.49 28.56
CA LEU A 380 4.69 4.37 29.49
C LEU A 380 3.53 3.46 29.05
N LEU A 381 3.81 2.18 28.88
CA LEU A 381 2.82 1.14 28.56
C LEU A 381 2.85 0.11 29.69
N ALA A 382 1.70 -0.41 30.07
CA ALA A 382 1.58 -1.47 31.07
C ALA A 382 0.50 -2.45 30.67
N SER A 383 0.74 -3.74 30.93
CA SER A 383 -0.18 -4.84 30.61
C SER A 383 -0.23 -5.85 31.74
N GLY A 384 -1.39 -6.48 31.90
CA GLY A 384 -1.61 -7.56 32.85
C GLY A 384 -2.54 -8.63 32.28
N VAL A 385 -2.22 -9.89 32.54
CA VAL A 385 -2.99 -11.07 32.13
C VAL A 385 -3.22 -11.95 33.37
N VAL A 386 -4.45 -12.39 33.55
CA VAL A 386 -4.83 -13.31 34.61
C VAL A 386 -5.71 -14.42 34.02
N ALA A 387 -5.30 -15.67 34.27
CA ALA A 387 -6.07 -16.85 33.94
C ALA A 387 -6.04 -17.83 35.14
N GLU A 388 -6.80 -18.94 35.08
CA GLU A 388 -6.99 -19.87 36.21
C GLU A 388 -5.67 -20.38 36.80
N LYS A 389 -4.68 -20.67 35.99
CA LYS A 389 -3.37 -21.18 36.45
C LYS A 389 -2.19 -20.29 36.02
N TYR A 390 -2.51 -19.06 35.57
CA TYR A 390 -1.50 -18.17 35.01
C TYR A 390 -1.75 -16.72 35.40
N GLN A 391 -0.68 -16.02 35.69
CA GLN A 391 -0.70 -14.56 35.85
C GLN A 391 0.59 -13.94 35.33
N ALA A 392 0.46 -12.84 34.60
CA ALA A 392 1.60 -12.05 34.15
C ALA A 392 1.31 -10.56 34.22
N ALA A 393 2.36 -9.78 34.41
CA ALA A 393 2.32 -8.33 34.33
C ALA A 393 3.61 -7.80 33.72
N GLY A 394 3.51 -6.73 32.95
CA GLY A 394 4.66 -6.09 32.34
C GLY A 394 4.49 -4.60 32.15
N ALA A 395 5.60 -3.91 32.05
CA ALA A 395 5.67 -2.50 31.73
C ALA A 395 6.77 -2.22 30.71
N ARG A 396 6.53 -1.27 29.79
CA ARG A 396 7.48 -0.78 28.81
C ARG A 396 7.54 0.73 28.89
N THR A 397 8.73 1.27 28.81
CA THR A 397 8.96 2.70 28.67
C THR A 397 9.67 2.98 27.37
N GLU A 398 9.14 3.89 26.59
CA GLU A 398 9.69 4.32 25.31
C GLU A 398 10.17 5.77 25.43
N PHE A 399 11.39 6.03 24.97
CA PHE A 399 12.01 7.35 25.04
C PHE A 399 12.43 7.80 23.64
N MET A 400 12.16 9.06 23.30
CA MET A 400 12.80 9.76 22.20
C MET A 400 13.93 10.60 22.79
N VAL A 401 15.17 10.11 22.74
CA VAL A 401 16.35 10.80 23.29
C VAL A 401 16.72 12.00 22.43
N THR A 402 16.63 11.85 21.10
CA THR A 402 16.74 12.93 20.09
C THR A 402 15.75 12.63 18.96
N GLU A 403 15.58 13.54 18.00
CA GLU A 403 14.72 13.30 16.82
C GLU A 403 15.08 12.04 16.01
N GLY A 404 16.33 11.59 16.08
CA GLY A 404 16.82 10.39 15.40
C GLY A 404 17.17 9.22 16.32
N TRP A 405 16.93 9.31 17.63
CA TRP A 405 17.32 8.27 18.59
C TRP A 405 16.18 7.91 19.53
N GLY A 406 15.60 6.74 19.31
CA GLY A 406 14.61 6.10 20.19
C GLY A 406 15.24 4.99 21.03
N VAL A 407 14.80 4.87 22.27
CA VAL A 407 15.17 3.79 23.18
C VAL A 407 13.91 3.28 23.87
N SER A 408 13.74 1.97 23.94
CA SER A 408 12.68 1.35 24.74
C SER A 408 13.26 0.32 25.70
N THR A 409 12.69 0.25 26.90
CA THR A 409 12.98 -0.82 27.86
C THR A 409 11.68 -1.42 28.35
N SER A 410 11.64 -2.75 28.43
CA SER A 410 10.49 -3.47 28.98
C SER A 410 10.92 -4.49 30.01
N MET A 411 10.02 -4.71 30.99
CA MET A 411 10.13 -5.78 31.99
C MET A 411 8.77 -6.45 32.09
N ALA A 412 8.76 -7.77 32.03
CA ALA A 412 7.58 -8.60 32.22
C ALA A 412 7.91 -9.73 33.19
N ALA A 413 6.96 -10.07 34.07
CA ALA A 413 7.05 -11.19 34.99
C ALA A 413 5.86 -12.11 34.81
N SER A 414 6.08 -13.42 34.81
CA SER A 414 5.03 -14.43 34.70
C SER A 414 5.12 -15.48 35.81
N LYS A 415 3.98 -16.07 36.10
CA LYS A 415 3.85 -17.23 36.97
C LYS A 415 2.78 -18.16 36.43
N ALA A 416 3.19 -19.38 36.11
CA ALA A 416 2.33 -20.46 35.62
C ALA A 416 2.29 -21.63 36.61
N LYS A 417 1.21 -22.39 36.57
CA LYS A 417 1.00 -23.62 37.37
C LYS A 417 0.38 -24.73 36.52
N PHE A 418 0.70 -24.76 35.24
CA PHE A 418 0.41 -25.87 34.35
C PHE A 418 1.54 -26.91 34.54
N GLY A 419 1.25 -28.14 34.86
CA GLY A 419 2.26 -29.10 35.27
C GLY A 419 3.09 -28.65 36.49
N ASP A 420 4.39 -28.40 36.30
CA ASP A 420 5.29 -27.79 37.27
C ASP A 420 5.02 -26.27 37.45
N SER A 421 5.46 -25.73 38.58
CA SER A 421 5.27 -24.28 38.83
C SER A 421 6.44 -23.49 38.24
N ASP A 422 6.19 -22.80 37.15
CA ASP A 422 7.14 -21.92 36.49
C ASP A 422 6.95 -20.45 36.89
N SER A 423 8.05 -19.76 37.10
CA SER A 423 8.04 -18.30 37.29
C SER A 423 9.33 -17.67 36.83
N GLY A 424 9.23 -16.53 36.15
CA GLY A 424 10.40 -15.84 35.64
C GLY A 424 10.14 -14.40 35.27
N VAL A 425 11.20 -13.76 34.78
CA VAL A 425 11.19 -12.35 34.36
C VAL A 425 11.88 -12.24 33.01
N LYS A 426 11.24 -11.51 32.09
CA LYS A 426 11.82 -11.06 30.82
C LYS A 426 12.20 -9.60 30.93
N ASN A 427 13.43 -9.26 30.56
CA ASN A 427 13.91 -7.90 30.43
C ASN A 427 14.32 -7.67 28.97
N GLU A 428 13.90 -6.56 28.37
CA GLU A 428 14.20 -6.24 26.98
C GLU A 428 14.66 -4.78 26.90
N LEU A 429 15.71 -4.53 26.14
CA LEU A 429 16.21 -3.21 25.77
C LEU A 429 16.31 -3.15 24.24
N GLN A 430 15.73 -2.11 23.66
CA GLN A 430 15.81 -1.81 22.23
C GLN A 430 16.31 -0.38 22.04
N SER A 431 17.13 -0.18 21.02
CA SER A 431 17.64 1.14 20.64
C SER A 431 17.62 1.26 19.12
N ASP A 432 17.03 2.34 18.62
CA ASP A 432 16.93 2.67 17.21
C ASP A 432 17.57 4.05 17.00
N TYR A 433 18.60 4.11 16.17
CA TYR A 433 19.37 5.31 15.94
C TYR A 433 19.54 5.63 14.46
N ALA A 434 18.97 6.74 14.02
CA ALA A 434 19.22 7.33 12.71
C ALA A 434 20.50 8.17 12.78
N LEU A 435 21.64 7.55 12.41
CA LEU A 435 22.95 8.23 12.42
C LEU A 435 22.98 9.39 11.40
N THR A 436 22.34 9.21 10.26
CA THR A 436 22.13 10.21 9.21
C THR A 436 20.79 9.94 8.54
N GLU A 437 20.35 10.80 7.61
CA GLU A 437 19.15 10.56 6.79
C GLU A 437 19.22 9.25 5.98
N ASN A 438 20.45 8.77 5.73
CA ASN A 438 20.72 7.59 4.89
C ASN A 438 21.36 6.42 5.65
N MET A 439 21.51 6.51 6.97
CA MET A 439 22.12 5.47 7.80
C MET A 439 21.36 5.30 9.11
N GLY A 440 20.82 4.10 9.29
CA GLY A 440 20.08 3.69 10.49
C GLY A 440 20.67 2.43 11.11
N LEU A 441 20.68 2.37 12.43
CA LEU A 441 21.07 1.24 13.26
C LEU A 441 19.95 0.94 14.24
N SER A 442 19.49 -0.31 14.30
CA SER A 442 18.64 -0.82 15.38
C SER A 442 19.31 -1.99 16.08
N ALA A 443 19.12 -2.09 17.39
CA ALA A 443 19.60 -3.21 18.18
C ALA A 443 18.61 -3.51 19.31
N SER A 444 18.41 -4.80 19.60
CA SER A 444 17.63 -5.27 20.74
C SER A 444 18.33 -6.39 21.47
N VAL A 445 18.12 -6.44 22.77
CA VAL A 445 18.58 -7.50 23.67
C VAL A 445 17.44 -7.86 24.60
N ALA A 446 17.09 -9.13 24.63
CA ALA A 446 16.16 -9.67 25.61
C ALA A 446 16.88 -10.74 26.46
N HIS A 447 16.67 -10.67 27.78
CA HIS A 447 17.14 -11.64 28.76
C HIS A 447 15.96 -12.24 29.49
N TYR A 448 15.89 -13.55 29.52
CA TYR A 448 14.86 -14.30 30.22
C TYR A 448 15.49 -14.97 31.43
N SER A 449 14.95 -14.75 32.61
CA SER A 449 15.42 -15.36 33.86
C SER A 449 14.41 -16.34 34.40
N GLY A 450 14.91 -17.40 35.06
CA GLY A 450 14.05 -18.48 35.52
C GLY A 450 13.30 -19.11 34.35
N ASN A 451 12.11 -19.61 34.64
CA ASN A 451 11.24 -20.20 33.64
C ASN A 451 10.16 -19.19 33.21
N TYR A 452 10.55 -18.04 32.69
CA TYR A 452 9.60 -17.08 32.11
C TYR A 452 8.88 -17.74 30.92
N ARG A 453 7.57 -17.73 30.92
CA ARG A 453 6.74 -18.21 29.82
C ARG A 453 5.56 -17.27 29.60
N GLU A 454 5.16 -17.10 28.35
CA GLU A 454 3.88 -16.48 28.00
C GLU A 454 2.74 -17.50 28.25
N LEU A 455 1.47 -17.05 28.24
CA LEU A 455 0.35 -17.93 28.58
C LEU A 455 0.27 -19.16 27.67
N THR A 456 0.35 -18.96 26.36
CA THR A 456 0.30 -20.07 25.39
C THR A 456 1.48 -21.02 25.52
N ASP A 457 2.67 -20.49 25.77
CA ASP A 457 3.90 -21.28 25.93
C ASP A 457 3.89 -22.08 27.22
N ALA A 458 3.23 -21.57 28.27
CA ALA A 458 3.06 -22.27 29.53
C ALA A 458 2.04 -23.42 29.46
N MET A 459 1.23 -23.47 28.40
CA MET A 459 0.24 -24.53 28.12
C MET A 459 0.77 -25.60 27.17
N ASP A 460 2.02 -25.51 26.75
CA ASP A 460 2.72 -26.42 25.87
C ASP A 460 3.89 -27.06 26.67
N ASP A 461 3.82 -28.36 26.97
CA ASP A 461 4.85 -29.07 27.74
C ASP A 461 6.16 -29.26 26.96
N ASP A 462 6.11 -29.24 25.62
CA ASP A 462 7.26 -29.37 24.74
C ASP A 462 7.92 -28.02 24.39
N TYR A 463 7.39 -26.90 24.92
CA TYR A 463 7.93 -25.57 24.61
C TYR A 463 9.36 -25.38 25.12
N VAL A 464 10.27 -25.03 24.21
CA VAL A 464 11.66 -24.65 24.51
C VAL A 464 11.79 -23.14 24.51
N GLY A 465 12.07 -22.54 25.66
CA GLY A 465 12.25 -21.11 25.81
C GLY A 465 13.66 -20.63 25.41
N TYR A 466 13.91 -19.34 25.63
CA TYR A 466 15.20 -18.71 25.43
C TYR A 466 15.77 -18.19 26.75
N ASP A 467 17.10 -18.21 26.87
CA ASP A 467 17.84 -17.50 27.92
C ASP A 467 18.16 -16.07 27.50
N ASN A 468 18.58 -15.90 26.25
CA ASN A 468 18.90 -14.60 25.68
C ASN A 468 18.49 -14.52 24.21
N SER A 469 18.04 -13.35 23.77
CA SER A 469 17.80 -13.02 22.38
C SER A 469 18.50 -11.70 22.02
N TYR A 470 19.21 -11.69 20.91
CA TYR A 470 19.93 -10.52 20.41
C TYR A 470 19.54 -10.28 18.96
N ALA A 471 19.21 -9.04 18.60
CA ALA A 471 19.02 -8.66 17.21
C ALA A 471 19.72 -7.33 16.94
N ALA A 472 20.27 -7.18 15.73
CA ALA A 472 20.85 -5.93 15.25
C ALA A 472 20.62 -5.78 13.74
N ASN A 473 20.24 -4.58 13.31
CA ASN A 473 20.06 -4.27 11.89
C ASN A 473 20.76 -2.95 11.57
N LEU A 474 21.52 -2.93 10.47
CA LEU A 474 22.18 -1.75 9.93
C LEU A 474 21.73 -1.55 8.49
N ASN A 475 21.29 -0.35 8.17
CA ASN A 475 21.03 0.08 6.80
C ASN A 475 21.81 1.34 6.48
N TRP A 476 22.56 1.32 5.39
CA TRP A 476 23.35 2.46 4.94
C TRP A 476 23.27 2.61 3.43
N SER A 477 22.74 3.74 2.98
CA SER A 477 22.60 4.05 1.55
C SER A 477 23.48 5.23 1.17
N THR A 478 24.25 5.07 0.09
CA THR A 478 25.11 6.11 -0.45
C THR A 478 24.96 6.19 -1.97
N SER A 479 25.00 7.40 -2.52
CA SER A 479 24.98 7.59 -3.98
C SER A 479 26.20 7.01 -4.68
N LEU A 480 27.37 7.02 -4.00
CA LEU A 480 28.64 6.57 -4.58
C LEU A 480 28.81 5.04 -4.45
N ALA A 481 28.58 4.47 -3.27
CA ALA A 481 28.89 3.06 -3.00
C ALA A 481 27.64 2.13 -3.08
N GLY A 482 26.43 2.67 -3.19
CA GLY A 482 25.19 1.89 -3.17
C GLY A 482 24.61 1.72 -1.77
N THR A 483 23.76 0.74 -1.61
CA THR A 483 23.06 0.43 -0.35
C THR A 483 23.66 -0.82 0.28
N PHE A 484 23.94 -0.74 1.56
CA PHE A 484 24.38 -1.84 2.42
C PHE A 484 23.31 -2.11 3.45
N SER A 485 22.98 -3.37 3.68
CA SER A 485 22.19 -3.80 4.82
C SER A 485 22.85 -5.00 5.52
N ALA A 486 22.74 -5.03 6.84
CA ALA A 486 23.19 -6.14 7.66
C ALA A 486 22.13 -6.43 8.71
N GLY A 487 21.67 -7.67 8.81
CA GLY A 487 20.73 -8.16 9.81
C GLY A 487 21.37 -9.31 10.56
N PHE A 488 21.34 -9.24 11.90
CA PHE A 488 21.85 -10.29 12.78
C PHE A 488 20.80 -10.63 13.83
N ASN A 489 20.53 -11.93 14.02
CA ASN A 489 19.70 -12.44 15.08
C ASN A 489 20.42 -13.63 15.74
N TYR A 490 20.39 -13.69 17.06
CA TYR A 490 20.89 -14.80 17.85
C TYR A 490 19.94 -15.06 19.02
N ASN A 491 19.38 -16.26 19.06
CA ASN A 491 18.53 -16.73 20.14
C ASN A 491 19.22 -17.92 20.80
N GLN A 492 19.57 -17.74 22.06
CA GLN A 492 20.14 -18.79 22.89
C GLN A 492 19.01 -19.56 23.55
N ALA A 493 18.87 -20.85 23.22
CA ALA A 493 17.82 -21.70 23.77
C ALA A 493 18.12 -22.09 25.23
N THR A 494 17.04 -22.36 25.98
CA THR A 494 17.15 -22.84 27.37
C THR A 494 17.48 -24.36 27.40
N GLY A 495 18.35 -24.80 28.29
CA GLY A 495 18.66 -26.23 28.54
C GLY A 495 19.32 -26.90 27.33
N ASP A 496 18.74 -28.03 26.89
CA ASP A 496 19.26 -28.83 25.75
C ASP A 496 18.68 -28.35 24.40
N GLY A 497 17.98 -27.18 24.37
CA GLY A 497 17.44 -26.59 23.14
C GLY A 497 18.55 -26.12 22.19
N GLN A 498 18.22 -26.04 20.91
CA GLN A 498 19.17 -25.60 19.89
C GLN A 498 19.21 -24.07 19.76
N ASP A 499 20.40 -23.47 19.81
CA ASP A 499 20.63 -22.06 19.53
C ASP A 499 20.33 -21.75 18.06
N SER A 500 19.68 -20.62 17.82
CA SER A 500 19.43 -20.11 16.47
C SER A 500 20.27 -18.87 16.20
N ARG A 501 21.06 -18.88 15.12
CA ARG A 501 21.86 -17.74 14.66
C ARG A 501 21.57 -17.48 13.19
N TYR A 502 21.32 -16.23 12.88
CA TYR A 502 21.03 -15.79 11.53
C TYR A 502 21.78 -14.50 11.23
N LEU A 503 22.52 -14.48 10.13
CA LEU A 503 23.21 -13.29 9.63
C LEU A 503 22.89 -13.13 8.15
N LEU A 504 22.40 -11.95 7.77
CA LEU A 504 22.17 -11.55 6.40
C LEU A 504 22.98 -10.28 6.09
N LEU A 505 23.84 -10.34 5.09
CA LEU A 505 24.55 -9.18 4.57
C LEU A 505 24.11 -8.95 3.12
N SER A 506 23.75 -7.72 2.80
CA SER A 506 23.32 -7.35 1.46
C SER A 506 24.02 -6.08 1.00
N TRP A 507 24.47 -6.09 -0.24
CA TRP A 507 24.96 -4.91 -0.93
C TRP A 507 24.33 -4.81 -2.32
N GLY A 508 23.81 -3.63 -2.66
CA GLY A 508 23.21 -3.36 -3.95
C GLY A 508 23.64 -2.02 -4.52
N LYS A 509 23.93 -1.98 -5.81
CA LYS A 509 24.24 -0.73 -6.52
C LYS A 509 23.68 -0.75 -7.93
N THR A 510 22.94 0.31 -8.25
CA THR A 510 22.47 0.56 -9.61
C THR A 510 23.46 1.48 -10.31
N PHE A 511 23.98 1.02 -11.45
CA PHE A 511 24.79 1.76 -12.39
C PHE A 511 23.93 2.24 -13.55
N LYS A 512 24.50 3.01 -14.47
CA LYS A 512 23.75 3.56 -15.62
C LYS A 512 23.07 2.48 -16.49
N TYR A 513 23.69 1.32 -16.64
CA TYR A 513 23.24 0.27 -17.56
C TYR A 513 23.00 -1.09 -16.90
N ALA A 514 23.25 -1.21 -15.62
CA ALA A 514 23.10 -2.47 -14.90
C ALA A 514 22.94 -2.23 -13.40
N SER A 515 22.38 -3.18 -12.68
CA SER A 515 22.42 -3.24 -11.22
C SER A 515 23.13 -4.52 -10.75
N VAL A 516 23.90 -4.38 -9.68
CA VAL A 516 24.59 -5.50 -9.05
C VAL A 516 24.06 -5.64 -7.63
N ASN A 517 23.73 -6.87 -7.24
CA ASN A 517 23.36 -7.21 -5.87
C ASN A 517 24.21 -8.39 -5.39
N VAL A 518 24.73 -8.28 -4.18
CA VAL A 518 25.46 -9.34 -3.49
C VAL A 518 24.79 -9.56 -2.16
N ASN A 519 24.39 -10.80 -1.88
CA ASN A 519 23.75 -11.18 -0.64
C ASN A 519 24.46 -12.39 -0.08
N TRP A 520 24.74 -12.36 1.21
CA TRP A 520 25.30 -13.49 1.93
C TRP A 520 24.45 -13.75 3.18
N GLN A 521 24.06 -14.98 3.32
CA GLN A 521 23.26 -15.47 4.44
C GLN A 521 24.01 -16.61 5.11
N SER A 522 24.05 -16.57 6.42
CA SER A 522 24.55 -17.65 7.27
C SER A 522 23.50 -17.98 8.31
N ALA A 523 23.04 -19.21 8.33
CA ALA A 523 22.17 -19.75 9.37
C ALA A 523 23.00 -20.81 10.11
N ILE A 524 23.36 -20.51 11.36
CA ILE A 524 24.19 -21.40 12.17
C ILE A 524 23.27 -21.99 13.25
N GLY A 525 22.84 -23.23 13.04
CA GLY A 525 22.26 -24.09 14.06
C GLY A 525 23.25 -25.21 14.43
N ASP A 526 23.20 -25.70 15.63
CA ASP A 526 24.03 -26.85 16.12
C ASP A 526 23.43 -28.21 15.68
N THR A 527 22.92 -28.29 14.43
CA THR A 527 22.46 -29.56 13.86
C THR A 527 23.58 -30.22 13.09
N ASP A 528 23.86 -31.49 13.36
CA ASP A 528 24.72 -32.39 12.57
C ASP A 528 24.17 -32.58 11.12
N ASP A 529 23.20 -31.78 10.68
CA ASP A 529 22.62 -31.78 9.34
C ASP A 529 23.37 -30.79 8.43
N ASP A 530 23.94 -31.33 7.35
CA ASP A 530 24.64 -30.61 6.26
C ASP A 530 23.77 -29.53 5.56
N GLN A 531 22.60 -29.19 6.10
CA GLN A 531 21.61 -28.28 5.48
C GLN A 531 21.78 -26.80 5.87
N ASN A 532 22.59 -26.45 6.86
CA ASN A 532 22.81 -25.07 7.34
C ASN A 532 24.09 -24.43 6.77
N GLU A 533 24.35 -24.61 5.50
CA GLU A 533 25.51 -24.04 4.85
C GLU A 533 25.31 -22.56 4.47
N ASP A 534 26.38 -21.78 4.52
CA ASP A 534 26.41 -20.40 4.07
C ASP A 534 25.95 -20.28 2.62
N LEU A 535 25.08 -19.30 2.34
CA LEU A 535 24.56 -19.02 1.01
C LEU A 535 25.05 -17.66 0.51
N LEU A 536 25.83 -17.66 -0.57
CA LEU A 536 26.23 -16.45 -1.29
C LEU A 536 25.46 -16.36 -2.61
N TYR A 537 24.79 -15.25 -2.83
CA TYR A 537 24.06 -14.94 -4.05
C TYR A 537 24.57 -13.64 -4.66
N VAL A 538 25.04 -13.70 -5.90
CA VAL A 538 25.51 -12.55 -6.69
C VAL A 538 24.65 -12.43 -7.92
N ASN A 539 24.07 -11.26 -8.16
CA ASN A 539 23.22 -10.99 -9.31
C ASN A 539 23.69 -9.73 -10.05
N LEU A 540 23.75 -9.83 -11.37
CA LEU A 540 23.92 -8.72 -12.30
C LEU A 540 22.68 -8.63 -13.17
N SER A 541 21.91 -7.54 -13.06
CA SER A 541 20.71 -7.30 -13.85
C SER A 541 20.90 -6.15 -14.84
N ILE A 542 20.53 -6.38 -16.09
CA ILE A 542 20.66 -5.44 -17.21
C ILE A 542 19.26 -5.16 -17.76
N PRO A 543 18.75 -3.92 -17.68
CA PRO A 543 17.48 -3.55 -18.32
C PRO A 543 17.64 -3.58 -19.85
N LEU A 544 16.76 -4.32 -20.52
CA LEU A 544 16.77 -4.46 -21.99
C LEU A 544 15.90 -3.40 -22.68
N GLY A 545 15.20 -2.57 -21.91
CA GLY A 545 14.23 -1.59 -22.37
C GLY A 545 12.78 -2.00 -22.10
N GLY A 546 11.87 -1.01 -22.02
CA GLY A 546 10.51 -1.23 -21.55
C GLY A 546 10.51 -1.81 -20.14
N THR A 547 9.79 -2.89 -19.92
CA THR A 547 9.69 -3.61 -18.63
C THR A 547 10.61 -4.84 -18.54
N GLN A 548 11.43 -5.10 -19.60
CA GLN A 548 12.23 -6.32 -19.69
C GLN A 548 13.61 -6.15 -19.03
N SER A 549 14.04 -7.17 -18.30
CA SER A 549 15.37 -7.27 -17.73
C SER A 549 16.00 -8.65 -17.98
N LEU A 550 17.32 -8.68 -18.20
CA LEU A 550 18.14 -9.87 -18.25
C LEU A 550 19.05 -9.89 -17.02
N SER A 551 18.99 -10.96 -16.26
CA SER A 551 19.82 -11.15 -15.07
C SER A 551 20.75 -12.34 -15.26
N SER A 552 22.00 -12.19 -14.81
CA SER A 552 22.94 -13.30 -14.62
C SER A 552 23.22 -13.43 -13.14
N TYR A 553 23.16 -14.62 -12.62
CA TYR A 553 23.40 -14.86 -11.20
C TYR A 553 24.35 -16.02 -10.94
N MET A 554 25.01 -15.94 -9.82
CA MET A 554 25.80 -17.01 -9.21
C MET A 554 25.23 -17.29 -7.80
N ARG A 555 25.04 -18.53 -7.48
CA ARG A 555 24.66 -19.00 -6.15
C ARG A 555 25.72 -20.00 -5.69
N LYS A 556 26.26 -19.79 -4.48
CA LYS A 556 27.17 -20.72 -3.84
C LYS A 556 26.60 -21.12 -2.46
N GLN A 557 26.50 -22.41 -2.21
CA GLN A 557 26.08 -22.98 -0.93
C GLN A 557 27.00 -24.14 -0.59
N GLY A 558 27.75 -24.04 0.49
CA GLY A 558 28.80 -24.98 0.82
C GLY A 558 29.76 -25.18 -0.35
N ASP A 559 29.87 -26.41 -0.80
CA ASP A 559 30.71 -26.77 -1.96
C ASP A 559 29.99 -26.60 -3.30
N SER A 560 28.62 -26.56 -3.33
CA SER A 560 27.85 -26.40 -4.58
C SER A 560 27.88 -24.96 -5.08
N THR A 561 28.07 -24.81 -6.40
CA THR A 561 28.03 -23.53 -7.07
C THR A 561 27.21 -23.64 -8.34
N SER A 562 26.13 -22.86 -8.41
CA SER A 562 25.23 -22.76 -9.57
C SER A 562 25.39 -21.41 -10.26
N TYR A 563 25.32 -21.41 -11.60
CA TYR A 563 25.29 -20.21 -12.44
C TYR A 563 24.04 -20.20 -13.28
N GLY A 564 23.38 -19.06 -13.34
CA GLY A 564 22.13 -18.96 -14.06
C GLY A 564 21.96 -17.67 -14.83
N LEU A 565 21.01 -17.73 -15.75
CA LEU A 565 20.46 -16.60 -16.50
C LEU A 565 18.95 -16.56 -16.28
N ALA A 566 18.42 -15.38 -16.08
CA ALA A 566 16.99 -15.17 -15.99
C ALA A 566 16.55 -13.98 -16.85
N ASN A 567 15.36 -14.10 -17.42
CA ASN A 567 14.71 -12.99 -18.10
C ASN A 567 13.33 -12.78 -17.49
N SER A 568 13.03 -11.54 -17.17
CA SER A 568 11.73 -11.14 -16.65
C SER A 568 11.21 -9.92 -17.39
N GLY A 569 9.90 -9.76 -17.42
CA GLY A 569 9.26 -8.63 -18.08
C GLY A 569 7.75 -8.72 -18.02
N SER A 570 7.08 -7.73 -18.64
CA SER A 570 5.63 -7.70 -18.77
C SER A 570 5.19 -8.01 -20.20
N LEU A 571 4.14 -8.79 -20.34
CA LEU A 571 3.40 -9.03 -21.55
C LEU A 571 2.09 -8.23 -21.50
N GLY A 572 2.14 -6.99 -22.01
CA GLY A 572 1.04 -6.05 -21.83
C GLY A 572 1.04 -5.42 -20.42
N GLU A 573 -0.12 -4.91 -19.99
CA GLU A 573 -0.27 -4.15 -18.76
C GLU A 573 -0.50 -5.04 -17.51
N ASN A 574 -1.06 -6.25 -17.69
CA ASN A 574 -1.60 -7.08 -16.62
C ASN A 574 -0.90 -8.43 -16.44
N THR A 575 0.10 -8.75 -17.25
CA THR A 575 0.78 -10.05 -17.23
C THR A 575 2.28 -9.88 -17.10
N ASN A 576 2.86 -10.50 -16.10
CA ASN A 576 4.29 -10.57 -15.90
C ASN A 576 4.79 -12.00 -16.08
N TYR A 577 5.98 -12.15 -16.61
CA TYR A 577 6.65 -13.43 -16.74
C TYR A 577 8.06 -13.40 -16.15
N TYR A 578 8.49 -14.58 -15.74
CA TYR A 578 9.85 -14.88 -15.33
C TYR A 578 10.25 -16.23 -15.91
N ILE A 579 11.41 -16.31 -16.55
CA ILE A 579 12.01 -17.55 -17.01
C ILE A 579 13.48 -17.58 -16.59
N SER A 580 13.96 -18.74 -16.15
CA SER A 580 15.36 -18.93 -15.79
C SER A 580 15.89 -20.27 -16.25
N ALA A 581 17.21 -20.31 -16.46
CA ALA A 581 17.97 -21.50 -16.71
C ALA A 581 19.26 -21.42 -15.87
N ASP A 582 19.57 -22.44 -15.14
CA ASP A 582 20.79 -22.55 -14.35
C ASP A 582 21.46 -23.91 -14.45
N ARG A 583 22.73 -23.93 -14.14
CA ARG A 583 23.55 -25.12 -14.08
C ARG A 583 24.26 -25.18 -12.74
N ASP A 584 24.10 -26.29 -12.06
CA ASP A 584 24.88 -26.62 -10.90
C ASP A 584 26.16 -27.33 -11.33
N ASN A 585 27.31 -26.86 -10.84
CA ASN A 585 28.61 -27.37 -11.24
C ASN A 585 29.00 -28.64 -10.49
N ASP A 586 28.44 -28.87 -9.31
CA ASP A 586 28.80 -30.03 -8.49
C ASP A 586 28.02 -31.28 -8.95
N SER A 587 26.71 -31.16 -9.03
CA SER A 587 25.84 -32.22 -9.59
C SER A 587 25.94 -32.34 -11.12
N ASN A 588 26.46 -31.32 -11.83
CA ASN A 588 26.42 -31.18 -13.25
C ASN A 588 24.98 -31.13 -13.85
N GLU A 589 24.00 -30.81 -13.06
CA GLU A 589 22.58 -30.72 -13.46
C GLU A 589 22.20 -29.36 -14.02
N ASN A 590 21.26 -29.37 -14.96
CA ASN A 590 20.67 -28.14 -15.48
C ASN A 590 19.23 -28.01 -14.97
N SER A 591 18.82 -26.80 -14.64
CA SER A 591 17.46 -26.49 -14.19
C SER A 591 16.84 -25.44 -15.11
N PHE A 592 15.56 -25.59 -15.40
CA PHE A 592 14.77 -24.64 -16.18
C PHE A 592 13.48 -24.33 -15.44
N ASN A 593 13.14 -23.05 -15.30
CA ASN A 593 11.94 -22.62 -14.60
C ASN A 593 11.25 -21.50 -15.37
N GLY A 594 9.92 -21.49 -15.30
CA GLY A 594 9.09 -20.45 -15.86
C GLY A 594 7.87 -20.19 -14.99
N ASN A 595 7.50 -18.93 -14.86
CA ASN A 595 6.30 -18.50 -14.14
C ASN A 595 5.62 -17.35 -14.92
N ILE A 596 4.31 -17.37 -14.96
CA ILE A 596 3.45 -16.32 -15.51
C ILE A 596 2.47 -15.92 -14.43
N ASN A 597 2.46 -14.62 -14.13
CA ASN A 597 1.51 -14.00 -13.22
C ASN A 597 0.62 -13.05 -14.03
N THR A 598 -0.69 -13.25 -13.99
CA THR A 598 -1.61 -12.40 -14.73
C THR A 598 -2.76 -11.92 -13.86
N ASN A 599 -3.04 -10.63 -13.97
CA ASN A 599 -4.20 -10.00 -13.35
C ASN A 599 -5.36 -10.10 -14.37
N LEU A 600 -6.14 -11.15 -14.27
CA LEU A 600 -7.39 -11.29 -15.00
C LEU A 600 -8.41 -10.35 -14.37
N HIS A 601 -9.33 -9.79 -15.16
CA HIS A 601 -10.26 -8.74 -14.68
C HIS A 601 -10.99 -9.06 -13.37
N TYR A 602 -11.15 -10.34 -13.04
CA TYR A 602 -11.94 -10.80 -11.88
C TYR A 602 -11.17 -11.67 -10.88
N THR A 603 -9.92 -12.01 -11.20
CA THR A 603 -9.08 -12.89 -10.38
C THR A 603 -7.62 -12.71 -10.77
N GLN A 604 -6.72 -13.02 -9.88
CA GLN A 604 -5.29 -13.14 -10.16
C GLN A 604 -4.94 -14.61 -10.37
N LEU A 605 -4.17 -14.88 -11.40
CA LEU A 605 -3.68 -16.23 -11.72
C LEU A 605 -2.16 -16.21 -11.82
N SER A 606 -1.51 -17.10 -11.09
CA SER A 606 -0.10 -17.42 -11.24
C SER A 606 0.04 -18.89 -11.61
N VAL A 607 0.79 -19.19 -12.67
CA VAL A 607 1.09 -20.57 -13.10
C VAL A 607 2.57 -20.65 -13.38
N GLY A 608 3.21 -21.67 -12.84
CA GLY A 608 4.61 -21.94 -13.08
C GLY A 608 4.95 -23.42 -13.13
N GLY A 609 6.15 -23.68 -13.60
CA GLY A 609 6.69 -25.03 -13.64
C GLY A 609 8.16 -25.03 -14.05
N GLY A 610 8.82 -26.14 -13.79
CA GLY A 610 10.23 -26.27 -14.11
C GLY A 610 10.74 -27.70 -14.03
N THR A 611 12.02 -27.83 -14.31
CA THR A 611 12.79 -29.07 -14.15
C THR A 611 14.04 -28.78 -13.35
N SER A 612 14.43 -29.70 -12.49
CA SER A 612 15.73 -29.68 -11.80
C SER A 612 16.42 -30.99 -12.07
N GLY A 613 17.56 -30.94 -12.77
CA GLY A 613 18.21 -32.12 -13.30
C GLY A 613 17.32 -32.88 -14.31
N ASP A 614 17.65 -34.15 -14.50
CA ASP A 614 16.89 -35.03 -15.40
C ASP A 614 15.69 -35.69 -14.70
N ASN A 615 15.65 -35.63 -13.38
CA ASN A 615 14.79 -36.49 -12.56
C ASN A 615 13.67 -35.75 -11.81
N GLN A 616 13.69 -34.42 -11.72
CA GLN A 616 12.67 -33.67 -10.96
C GLN A 616 11.91 -32.71 -11.86
N ARG A 617 10.58 -32.70 -11.74
CA ARG A 617 9.66 -31.72 -12.36
C ARG A 617 8.76 -31.13 -11.30
N ASN A 618 8.59 -29.82 -11.33
CA ASN A 618 7.69 -29.11 -10.43
C ASN A 618 6.66 -28.31 -11.20
N TYR A 619 5.47 -28.22 -10.66
CA TYR A 619 4.34 -27.43 -11.18
C TYR A 619 3.69 -26.70 -10.02
N ASN A 620 3.27 -25.48 -10.27
CA ASN A 620 2.50 -24.72 -9.28
C ASN A 620 1.43 -23.87 -9.94
N ALA A 621 0.36 -23.61 -9.21
CA ALA A 621 -0.69 -22.71 -9.61
C ALA A 621 -1.25 -22.00 -8.38
N THR A 622 -1.52 -20.70 -8.53
CA THR A 622 -2.21 -19.88 -7.51
C THR A 622 -3.36 -19.16 -8.19
N LEU A 623 -4.54 -19.20 -7.58
CA LEU A 623 -5.72 -18.42 -7.97
C LEU A 623 -6.22 -17.66 -6.77
N SER A 624 -6.32 -16.32 -6.87
CA SER A 624 -6.79 -15.50 -5.76
C SER A 624 -7.69 -14.37 -6.23
N GLY A 625 -8.53 -13.87 -5.31
CA GLY A 625 -9.46 -12.77 -5.57
C GLY A 625 -10.50 -12.60 -4.49
N GLY A 626 -11.48 -11.75 -4.80
CA GLY A 626 -12.63 -11.46 -3.93
C GLY A 626 -13.95 -11.52 -4.69
N ILE A 627 -15.01 -11.79 -3.98
CA ILE A 627 -16.40 -11.81 -4.47
C ILE A 627 -17.23 -10.96 -3.53
N ALA A 628 -17.89 -9.92 -4.03
CA ALA A 628 -18.85 -9.13 -3.27
C ALA A 628 -20.27 -9.48 -3.67
N MET A 629 -21.14 -9.72 -2.69
CA MET A 629 -22.58 -9.94 -2.84
C MET A 629 -23.30 -8.72 -2.27
N HIS A 630 -24.00 -7.97 -3.08
CA HIS A 630 -24.64 -6.72 -2.70
C HIS A 630 -26.05 -6.60 -3.32
N LYS A 631 -26.77 -5.53 -3.01
CA LYS A 631 -28.17 -5.33 -3.46
C LYS A 631 -28.39 -5.46 -4.97
N ASP A 632 -27.38 -5.12 -5.79
CA ASP A 632 -27.48 -5.10 -7.24
C ASP A 632 -26.88 -6.37 -7.90
N GLY A 633 -26.45 -7.37 -7.12
CA GLY A 633 -25.93 -8.65 -7.62
C GLY A 633 -24.63 -9.13 -6.98
N VAL A 634 -23.84 -9.86 -7.78
CA VAL A 634 -22.55 -10.42 -7.37
C VAL A 634 -21.49 -9.86 -8.31
N THR A 635 -20.46 -9.25 -7.74
CA THR A 635 -19.34 -8.65 -8.48
C THR A 635 -18.02 -9.25 -8.01
N PHE A 636 -17.16 -9.62 -8.96
CA PHE A 636 -15.85 -10.20 -8.69
C PHE A 636 -14.76 -9.11 -8.64
N SER A 637 -13.71 -9.39 -7.88
CA SER A 637 -12.54 -8.53 -7.74
C SER A 637 -11.25 -9.33 -7.92
N PRO A 638 -10.25 -8.83 -8.66
CA PRO A 638 -8.94 -9.47 -8.70
C PRO A 638 -8.18 -9.36 -7.36
N TYR A 639 -8.61 -8.47 -6.49
CA TYR A 639 -8.00 -8.26 -5.18
C TYR A 639 -8.91 -8.73 -4.05
N SER A 640 -8.32 -9.14 -2.94
CA SER A 640 -9.06 -9.43 -1.71
C SER A 640 -9.78 -8.18 -1.21
N ILE A 641 -11.03 -8.35 -0.81
CA ILE A 641 -11.91 -7.29 -0.31
C ILE A 641 -11.59 -7.05 1.18
N ARG A 642 -11.33 -5.81 1.53
CA ARG A 642 -11.06 -5.38 2.91
C ARG A 642 -12.36 -5.14 3.69
N GLU A 643 -12.23 -4.77 4.96
CA GLU A 643 -13.39 -4.51 5.83
C GLU A 643 -14.24 -3.33 5.34
N THR A 644 -13.61 -2.29 4.81
CA THR A 644 -14.25 -1.11 4.25
C THR A 644 -14.01 -1.07 2.75
N PHE A 645 -15.09 -1.13 1.96
CA PHE A 645 -15.03 -1.21 0.51
C PHE A 645 -16.19 -0.50 -0.17
N ALA A 646 -16.14 -0.38 -1.50
CA ALA A 646 -17.24 0.19 -2.26
C ALA A 646 -17.57 -0.64 -3.51
N ILE A 647 -18.76 -0.39 -4.04
CA ILE A 647 -19.18 -0.85 -5.38
C ILE A 647 -19.21 0.37 -6.29
N ALA A 648 -18.33 0.40 -7.28
CA ALA A 648 -18.35 1.38 -8.36
C ALA A 648 -19.35 0.96 -9.42
N LYS A 649 -20.11 1.91 -9.97
CA LYS A 649 -21.17 1.66 -10.94
C LYS A 649 -21.18 2.73 -12.02
N LEU A 650 -21.23 2.31 -13.27
CA LEU A 650 -21.48 3.20 -14.39
C LEU A 650 -23.00 3.37 -14.58
N SER A 651 -23.46 4.57 -14.92
CA SER A 651 -24.89 4.81 -15.24
C SER A 651 -25.35 4.06 -16.47
N GLU A 652 -24.44 3.78 -17.42
CA GLU A 652 -24.65 2.95 -18.60
C GLU A 652 -23.79 1.67 -18.43
N PRO A 653 -24.37 0.47 -18.43
CA PRO A 653 -23.63 -0.79 -18.27
C PRO A 653 -22.60 -0.99 -19.38
N LYS A 654 -21.33 -1.06 -19.02
CA LYS A 654 -20.23 -1.42 -19.94
C LYS A 654 -19.21 -2.28 -19.19
N ALA A 655 -18.89 -3.43 -19.75
CA ALA A 655 -17.88 -4.33 -19.22
C ALA A 655 -16.46 -3.90 -19.62
N GLY A 656 -15.48 -4.20 -18.77
CA GLY A 656 -14.05 -4.01 -19.06
C GLY A 656 -13.55 -2.57 -18.94
N VAL A 657 -14.35 -1.66 -18.38
CA VAL A 657 -13.90 -0.28 -18.09
C VAL A 657 -12.97 -0.28 -16.88
N GLU A 658 -11.80 0.31 -17.05
CA GLU A 658 -10.78 0.37 -16.00
C GLU A 658 -11.10 1.45 -14.98
N ILE A 659 -10.99 1.07 -13.70
CA ILE A 659 -11.18 1.96 -12.56
C ILE A 659 -9.96 1.83 -11.66
N SER A 660 -9.24 2.92 -11.48
CA SER A 660 -8.12 3.03 -10.55
C SER A 660 -8.64 3.18 -9.13
N THR A 661 -8.13 2.36 -8.22
CA THR A 661 -8.50 2.34 -6.80
C THR A 661 -7.25 2.40 -5.92
N PRO A 662 -7.37 2.66 -4.61
CA PRO A 662 -6.22 2.65 -3.71
C PRO A 662 -5.41 1.34 -3.69
N GLN A 663 -6.05 0.20 -4.05
CA GLN A 663 -5.40 -1.11 -4.09
C GLN A 663 -4.91 -1.53 -5.48
N GLY A 664 -5.25 -0.78 -6.51
CA GLY A 664 -4.89 -1.08 -7.89
C GLY A 664 -6.08 -0.96 -8.86
N THR A 665 -5.86 -1.35 -10.09
CA THR A 665 -6.85 -1.27 -11.16
C THR A 665 -7.85 -2.43 -11.06
N VAL A 666 -9.14 -2.09 -11.15
CA VAL A 666 -10.25 -3.05 -11.24
C VAL A 666 -11.05 -2.78 -12.51
N TRP A 667 -11.86 -3.76 -12.94
CA TRP A 667 -12.62 -3.67 -14.20
C TRP A 667 -14.11 -3.89 -13.96
N THR A 668 -14.92 -3.14 -14.69
CA THR A 668 -16.37 -3.31 -14.62
C THR A 668 -16.81 -4.63 -15.26
N ASP A 669 -17.83 -5.23 -14.67
CA ASP A 669 -18.53 -6.41 -15.20
C ASP A 669 -19.56 -6.04 -16.27
N HIS A 670 -20.34 -7.02 -16.73
CA HIS A 670 -21.39 -6.84 -17.73
C HIS A 670 -22.56 -5.96 -17.26
N LEU A 671 -22.70 -5.71 -15.94
CA LEU A 671 -23.67 -4.79 -15.37
C LEU A 671 -23.07 -3.38 -15.18
N GLY A 672 -21.83 -3.16 -15.61
CA GLY A 672 -21.11 -1.91 -15.42
C GLY A 672 -20.68 -1.69 -13.96
N GLN A 673 -20.49 -2.76 -13.20
CA GLN A 673 -20.14 -2.73 -11.78
C GLN A 673 -18.72 -3.24 -11.55
N ALA A 674 -18.00 -2.65 -10.60
CA ALA A 674 -16.70 -3.11 -10.14
C ALA A 674 -16.61 -2.99 -8.62
N VAL A 675 -15.92 -3.93 -7.98
CA VAL A 675 -15.58 -3.79 -6.55
C VAL A 675 -14.39 -2.85 -6.42
N VAL A 676 -14.50 -1.84 -5.58
CA VAL A 676 -13.37 -1.08 -5.02
C VAL A 676 -12.95 -1.81 -3.75
N PRO A 677 -11.93 -2.69 -3.81
CA PRO A 677 -11.77 -3.75 -2.82
C PRO A 677 -11.30 -3.25 -1.45
N GLY A 678 -10.79 -2.02 -1.36
CA GLY A 678 -10.43 -1.41 -0.09
C GLY A 678 -10.41 0.10 -0.17
N LEU A 679 -11.10 0.71 0.76
CA LEU A 679 -11.05 2.13 1.03
C LEU A 679 -10.17 2.38 2.25
N ILE A 680 -9.50 3.52 2.27
CA ILE A 680 -8.75 3.93 3.46
C ILE A 680 -9.76 4.49 4.45
N GLU A 681 -9.90 3.81 5.58
CA GLU A 681 -10.84 4.20 6.62
C GLU A 681 -10.52 5.59 7.18
N TRP A 682 -11.56 6.36 7.45
CA TRP A 682 -11.45 7.70 8.03
C TRP A 682 -10.61 8.69 7.21
N ARG A 683 -10.48 8.43 5.88
CA ARG A 683 -9.76 9.28 4.92
C ARG A 683 -10.46 9.30 3.58
N ASN A 684 -10.18 10.34 2.79
CA ASN A 684 -10.62 10.40 1.41
C ASN A 684 -9.83 9.41 0.54
N SER A 685 -10.54 8.48 -0.07
CA SER A 685 -10.03 7.57 -1.08
C SER A 685 -10.40 8.07 -2.47
N ARG A 686 -9.43 8.20 -3.37
CA ARG A 686 -9.63 8.57 -4.77
C ARG A 686 -9.97 7.33 -5.57
N ILE A 687 -11.04 7.43 -6.37
CA ILE A 687 -11.48 6.42 -7.32
C ILE A 687 -11.62 7.11 -8.66
N GLU A 688 -11.01 6.57 -9.70
CA GLU A 688 -10.93 7.21 -11.01
C GLU A 688 -11.16 6.22 -12.13
N VAL A 689 -12.06 6.55 -13.02
CA VAL A 689 -12.28 5.80 -14.27
C VAL A 689 -11.27 6.27 -15.31
N ASP A 690 -10.52 5.35 -15.92
CA ASP A 690 -9.62 5.68 -17.02
C ASP A 690 -10.44 6.02 -18.28
N ALA A 691 -10.56 7.32 -18.55
CA ALA A 691 -11.29 7.82 -19.69
C ALA A 691 -10.70 7.39 -21.05
N ASN A 692 -9.38 7.06 -21.10
CA ASN A 692 -8.74 6.64 -22.33
C ASN A 692 -9.12 5.19 -22.74
N LYS A 693 -9.64 4.41 -21.80
CA LYS A 693 -10.10 3.03 -22.04
C LYS A 693 -11.61 2.95 -22.31
N LEU A 694 -12.32 4.07 -22.29
CA LEU A 694 -13.72 4.12 -22.69
C LEU A 694 -13.86 4.09 -24.22
N PRO A 695 -14.96 3.50 -24.75
CA PRO A 695 -15.32 3.68 -26.14
C PRO A 695 -15.37 5.17 -26.51
N GLN A 696 -14.96 5.49 -27.72
CA GLN A 696 -14.86 6.90 -28.15
C GLN A 696 -16.21 7.64 -28.15
N SER A 697 -17.31 6.92 -28.22
CA SER A 697 -18.68 7.46 -28.10
C SER A 697 -19.09 7.81 -26.68
N MET A 698 -18.38 7.28 -25.66
CA MET A 698 -18.67 7.49 -24.24
C MET A 698 -17.80 8.58 -23.64
N THR A 699 -18.39 9.43 -22.83
CA THR A 699 -17.70 10.46 -22.06
C THR A 699 -18.22 10.44 -20.63
N LEU A 700 -17.37 10.73 -19.65
CA LEU A 700 -17.79 10.83 -18.26
C LEU A 700 -18.10 12.28 -17.90
N ALA A 701 -19.20 12.52 -17.19
CA ALA A 701 -19.46 13.82 -16.59
C ALA A 701 -18.39 14.19 -15.56
N ASN A 702 -17.93 13.20 -14.79
CA ASN A 702 -16.81 13.31 -13.87
C ASN A 702 -16.18 11.93 -13.71
N GLY A 703 -14.93 11.76 -14.12
CA GLY A 703 -14.19 10.50 -14.05
C GLY A 703 -13.56 10.22 -12.69
N THR A 704 -13.43 11.24 -11.81
CA THR A 704 -12.81 11.09 -10.50
C THR A 704 -13.83 11.30 -9.38
N LYS A 705 -13.83 10.44 -8.38
CA LYS A 705 -14.64 10.54 -7.17
C LYS A 705 -13.76 10.37 -5.94
N TYR A 706 -14.10 11.11 -4.88
CA TYR A 706 -13.50 10.96 -3.57
C TYR A 706 -14.53 10.43 -2.60
N ILE A 707 -14.17 9.41 -1.84
CA ILE A 707 -15.01 8.79 -0.82
C ILE A 707 -14.30 8.85 0.51
N ALA A 708 -15.00 9.38 1.49
CA ALA A 708 -14.62 9.35 2.88
C ALA A 708 -15.48 8.26 3.58
N ALA A 709 -14.89 7.09 3.79
CA ALA A 709 -15.60 5.91 4.30
C ALA A 709 -15.33 5.70 5.79
N ALA A 710 -16.38 5.40 6.56
CA ALA A 710 -16.27 4.91 7.93
C ALA A 710 -15.86 3.43 7.93
N HIS A 711 -15.32 2.96 9.04
CA HIS A 711 -14.98 1.54 9.21
C HIS A 711 -16.20 0.64 8.97
N ALA A 712 -15.98 -0.50 8.34
CA ALA A 712 -16.97 -1.51 7.97
C ALA A 712 -18.12 -1.00 7.07
N SER A 713 -18.03 0.22 6.52
CA SER A 713 -19.03 0.72 5.59
C SER A 713 -18.89 0.09 4.21
N VAL A 714 -20.04 -0.09 3.53
CA VAL A 714 -20.12 -0.47 2.13
C VAL A 714 -20.69 0.70 1.34
N SER A 715 -19.82 1.41 0.63
CA SER A 715 -20.19 2.61 -0.12
C SER A 715 -20.58 2.28 -1.56
N GLU A 716 -21.41 3.13 -2.17
CA GLU A 716 -21.71 3.07 -3.61
C GLU A 716 -21.15 4.30 -4.31
N VAL A 717 -20.46 4.08 -5.42
CA VAL A 717 -19.83 5.12 -6.23
C VAL A 717 -20.41 5.10 -7.63
N SER A 718 -21.21 6.08 -7.97
CA SER A 718 -21.81 6.14 -9.30
C SER A 718 -21.07 7.13 -10.20
N PHE A 719 -20.70 6.67 -11.41
CA PHE A 719 -20.13 7.49 -12.48
C PHE A 719 -21.18 7.69 -13.57
N LYS A 720 -21.46 8.97 -13.84
CA LYS A 720 -22.41 9.31 -14.89
C LYS A 720 -21.71 9.27 -16.25
N VAL A 721 -22.10 8.31 -17.07
CA VAL A 721 -21.70 8.20 -18.47
C VAL A 721 -22.61 9.08 -19.32
N LEU A 722 -22.03 9.81 -20.22
CA LEU A 722 -22.71 10.60 -21.25
C LEU A 722 -22.40 9.94 -22.59
N ASN A 723 -23.42 9.37 -23.20
CA ASN A 723 -23.34 8.90 -24.57
C ASN A 723 -23.55 10.08 -25.49
N SER A 724 -22.59 10.39 -26.33
CA SER A 724 -22.70 11.42 -27.35
C SER A 724 -22.44 10.83 -28.73
N ARG A 725 -23.43 10.85 -29.56
CA ARG A 725 -23.31 10.47 -30.96
C ARG A 725 -22.71 11.62 -31.76
N ARG A 726 -21.40 11.54 -31.99
CA ARG A 726 -20.68 12.57 -32.77
C ARG A 726 -20.82 12.30 -34.27
N VAL A 727 -21.21 13.32 -35.00
CA VAL A 727 -21.43 13.20 -36.43
C VAL A 727 -20.77 14.35 -37.17
N MET A 728 -19.98 14.03 -38.20
CA MET A 728 -19.49 15.01 -39.17
C MET A 728 -20.42 15.02 -40.39
N LEU A 729 -21.27 16.01 -40.50
CA LEU A 729 -22.10 16.17 -41.68
C LEU A 729 -21.29 16.79 -42.81
N ARG A 730 -21.37 16.20 -44.01
CA ARG A 730 -20.91 16.80 -45.28
C ARG A 730 -22.11 17.35 -46.02
N ILE A 731 -22.34 18.64 -45.89
CA ILE A 731 -23.54 19.33 -46.39
C ILE A 731 -23.22 19.96 -47.74
N LYS A 732 -24.06 19.62 -48.74
CA LYS A 732 -24.09 20.27 -50.05
C LYS A 732 -25.32 21.10 -50.20
N GLN A 733 -25.21 22.20 -50.97
CA GLN A 733 -26.35 23.00 -51.41
C GLN A 733 -27.17 22.29 -52.49
N ALA A 734 -28.34 22.77 -52.82
CA ALA A 734 -29.21 22.20 -53.85
C ALA A 734 -28.53 22.14 -55.24
N ASP A 735 -27.57 23.00 -55.53
CA ASP A 735 -26.75 23.07 -56.75
C ASP A 735 -25.54 22.08 -56.74
N GLY A 736 -25.38 21.28 -55.67
CA GLY A 736 -24.31 20.30 -55.51
C GLY A 736 -22.99 20.84 -54.95
N LYS A 737 -22.83 22.14 -54.78
CA LYS A 737 -21.65 22.73 -54.19
C LYS A 737 -21.62 22.53 -52.66
N PRO A 738 -20.43 22.49 -52.04
CA PRO A 738 -20.32 22.49 -50.57
C PRO A 738 -21.01 23.71 -49.96
N LEU A 739 -21.56 23.55 -48.77
CA LEU A 739 -22.09 24.66 -48.00
C LEU A 739 -20.99 25.66 -47.66
N LYS A 740 -21.26 26.92 -47.74
CA LYS A 740 -20.28 28.00 -47.56
C LYS A 740 -19.72 27.98 -46.14
N LYS A 741 -18.37 28.01 -46.04
CA LYS A 741 -17.67 28.20 -44.77
C LYS A 741 -18.10 29.46 -44.03
N GLY A 742 -18.18 29.39 -42.70
CA GLY A 742 -18.48 30.51 -41.82
C GLY A 742 -19.98 30.73 -41.53
N LEU A 743 -20.89 29.99 -42.20
CA LEU A 743 -22.33 30.09 -41.89
C LEU A 743 -22.60 29.48 -40.50
N SER A 744 -23.41 30.15 -39.72
CA SER A 744 -23.90 29.65 -38.44
C SER A 744 -24.97 28.59 -38.63
N VAL A 745 -24.86 27.50 -37.90
CA VAL A 745 -25.88 26.45 -37.83
C VAL A 745 -26.61 26.55 -36.50
N VAL A 746 -27.93 26.61 -36.56
CA VAL A 746 -28.82 26.78 -35.42
C VAL A 746 -29.88 25.69 -35.35
N ASP A 747 -30.44 25.48 -34.15
CA ASP A 747 -31.57 24.55 -33.94
C ASP A 747 -32.91 25.17 -34.37
N GLY A 748 -34.01 24.41 -34.18
CA GLY A 748 -35.36 24.87 -34.47
C GLY A 748 -35.82 26.13 -33.69
N LYS A 749 -35.12 26.45 -32.57
CA LYS A 749 -35.40 27.63 -31.73
C LYS A 749 -34.44 28.81 -31.98
N ASN A 750 -33.56 28.69 -32.97
CA ASN A 750 -32.48 29.64 -33.32
C ASN A 750 -31.34 29.69 -32.29
N ASN A 751 -31.16 28.68 -31.46
CA ASN A 751 -29.95 28.57 -30.63
C ASN A 751 -28.78 28.14 -31.51
N TYR A 752 -27.65 28.81 -31.35
CA TYR A 752 -26.41 28.45 -32.05
C TYR A 752 -25.92 27.07 -31.64
N ILE A 753 -25.59 26.25 -32.62
CA ILE A 753 -25.04 24.90 -32.43
C ILE A 753 -23.55 24.84 -32.83
N VAL A 754 -23.25 25.25 -34.08
CA VAL A 754 -21.89 25.17 -34.64
C VAL A 754 -21.76 26.07 -35.85
N THR A 755 -20.53 26.33 -36.29
CA THR A 755 -20.26 27.04 -37.55
C THR A 755 -19.79 26.05 -38.60
N VAL A 756 -20.21 26.23 -39.86
CA VAL A 756 -19.75 25.43 -41.00
C VAL A 756 -18.25 25.63 -41.20
N VAL A 757 -17.50 24.57 -41.16
CA VAL A 757 -16.06 24.55 -41.45
C VAL A 757 -15.79 24.21 -42.93
N ASP A 758 -14.55 24.01 -43.32
CA ASP A 758 -14.14 23.77 -44.71
C ASP A 758 -15.01 22.72 -45.44
N ASP A 759 -15.28 22.95 -46.73
CA ASP A 759 -15.99 22.06 -47.63
C ASP A 759 -17.39 21.58 -47.16
N GLY A 760 -18.11 22.47 -46.44
CA GLY A 760 -19.46 22.17 -45.98
C GLY A 760 -19.54 21.19 -44.83
N HIS A 761 -18.46 21.05 -44.04
CA HIS A 761 -18.43 20.20 -42.85
C HIS A 761 -19.14 20.87 -41.67
N VAL A 762 -20.03 20.14 -41.01
CA VAL A 762 -20.74 20.56 -39.79
C VAL A 762 -20.56 19.47 -38.76
N PHE A 763 -19.82 19.75 -37.72
CA PHE A 763 -19.55 18.79 -36.65
C PHE A 763 -20.60 18.91 -35.53
N LEU A 764 -21.33 17.83 -35.32
CA LEU A 764 -22.34 17.73 -34.26
C LEU A 764 -21.77 16.89 -33.12
N ASN A 765 -21.71 17.46 -31.92
CA ASN A 765 -21.18 16.76 -30.75
C ASN A 765 -22.17 15.77 -30.15
N ASP A 766 -23.47 15.99 -30.31
CA ASP A 766 -24.54 15.06 -29.90
C ASP A 766 -25.70 15.14 -30.91
N ALA A 767 -25.68 14.26 -31.90
CA ALA A 767 -26.63 14.29 -33.00
C ALA A 767 -28.01 13.74 -32.62
N ASP A 768 -28.12 12.90 -31.57
CA ASP A 768 -29.39 12.28 -31.17
C ASP A 768 -30.35 13.27 -30.48
N GLN A 769 -29.83 14.34 -29.91
CA GLN A 769 -30.65 15.39 -29.29
C GLN A 769 -31.17 16.45 -30.28
N ILE A 770 -30.75 16.39 -31.54
CA ILE A 770 -31.03 17.41 -32.53
C ILE A 770 -32.19 16.97 -33.40
N THR A 771 -33.30 17.75 -33.33
CA THR A 771 -34.52 17.47 -34.12
C THR A 771 -34.54 18.18 -35.47
N ALA A 772 -33.92 19.37 -35.60
CA ALA A 772 -33.83 20.12 -36.84
C ALA A 772 -32.68 21.11 -36.78
N LEU A 773 -31.96 21.28 -37.90
CA LEU A 773 -30.87 22.22 -38.06
C LEU A 773 -31.16 23.17 -39.23
N TYR A 774 -30.78 24.42 -39.08
CA TYR A 774 -30.90 25.47 -40.09
C TYR A 774 -29.61 26.23 -40.20
N THR A 775 -29.29 26.72 -41.39
CA THR A 775 -28.19 27.68 -41.55
C THR A 775 -28.72 29.11 -41.54
N MET A 776 -27.91 30.02 -40.99
CA MET A 776 -28.21 31.44 -40.88
C MET A 776 -27.20 32.25 -41.71
N ASP A 777 -27.69 33.36 -42.32
CA ASP A 777 -26.83 34.37 -42.93
C ASP A 777 -26.31 35.39 -41.87
N ASP A 778 -25.48 36.31 -42.33
CA ASP A 778 -24.89 37.38 -41.48
C ASP A 778 -25.98 38.36 -40.97
N ASN A 779 -27.20 38.30 -41.51
CA ASN A 779 -28.37 39.15 -41.13
C ASN A 779 -29.37 38.39 -40.23
N ASN A 780 -29.00 37.20 -39.72
CA ASN A 780 -29.84 36.30 -38.93
C ASN A 780 -31.09 35.78 -39.66
N ASN A 781 -31.08 35.68 -40.97
CA ASN A 781 -32.13 35.01 -41.72
C ASN A 781 -31.79 33.52 -41.94
N ARG A 782 -32.81 32.65 -41.83
CA ARG A 782 -32.64 31.23 -42.17
C ARG A 782 -32.47 31.09 -43.68
N LEU A 783 -31.36 30.47 -44.09
CA LEU A 783 -31.04 30.20 -45.49
C LEU A 783 -31.64 28.90 -46.00
N CYS A 784 -31.45 27.81 -45.27
CA CYS A 784 -31.94 26.48 -45.60
C CYS A 784 -31.99 25.55 -44.37
N LYS A 785 -32.75 24.48 -44.50
CA LYS A 785 -32.81 23.40 -43.55
C LYS A 785 -31.79 22.32 -43.96
N LEU A 786 -31.01 21.84 -43.00
CA LEU A 786 -30.09 20.73 -43.19
C LEU A 786 -30.87 19.41 -43.12
N ASN A 787 -30.96 18.68 -44.21
CA ASN A 787 -31.61 17.39 -44.29
C ASN A 787 -30.52 16.27 -44.37
N PHE A 788 -30.51 15.41 -43.43
CA PHE A 788 -29.58 14.27 -43.30
C PHE A 788 -30.31 13.10 -42.60
N THR A 789 -29.80 11.89 -42.80
CA THR A 789 -30.33 10.69 -42.14
C THR A 789 -29.17 9.97 -41.43
N LEU A 790 -29.32 9.76 -40.14
CA LEU A 790 -28.34 9.04 -39.35
C LEU A 790 -28.51 7.53 -39.62
N PRO A 791 -27.41 6.75 -39.70
CA PRO A 791 -27.45 5.28 -39.75
C PRO A 791 -28.19 4.72 -38.53
N GLU A 792 -28.93 3.63 -38.71
CA GLU A 792 -29.64 2.97 -37.61
C GLU A 792 -28.67 2.34 -36.58
N LYS A 793 -27.51 1.87 -37.05
CA LYS A 793 -26.44 1.33 -36.18
C LYS A 793 -25.33 2.36 -36.01
N HIS A 794 -25.00 2.62 -34.78
CA HIS A 794 -23.89 3.43 -34.36
C HIS A 794 -22.65 2.54 -34.15
N ASP A 795 -21.51 2.96 -34.66
CA ASP A 795 -20.20 2.34 -34.38
C ASP A 795 -19.59 3.05 -33.15
N GLU A 796 -19.60 2.35 -32.02
CA GLU A 796 -19.12 2.89 -30.73
C GLU A 796 -17.60 3.15 -30.71
N ASP A 797 -16.83 2.52 -31.62
CA ASP A 797 -15.37 2.59 -31.66
C ASP A 797 -14.85 3.73 -32.54
N THR A 798 -15.72 4.43 -33.27
CA THR A 798 -15.35 5.61 -34.09
C THR A 798 -15.59 6.91 -33.35
N PHE A 799 -14.63 7.87 -33.46
CA PHE A 799 -14.77 9.17 -32.83
C PHE A 799 -15.96 9.97 -33.36
N TYR A 800 -16.24 9.87 -34.67
CA TYR A 800 -17.43 10.43 -35.30
C TYR A 800 -17.85 9.63 -36.52
N GLU A 801 -19.13 9.64 -36.84
CA GLU A 801 -19.70 9.11 -38.08
C GLU A 801 -19.68 10.18 -39.16
N GLU A 802 -19.33 9.84 -40.40
CA GLU A 802 -19.50 10.73 -41.55
C GLU A 802 -20.86 10.55 -42.21
N VAL A 803 -21.65 11.60 -42.29
CA VAL A 803 -22.98 11.56 -42.87
C VAL A 803 -23.13 12.65 -43.92
N ASN A 804 -23.64 12.29 -45.11
CA ASN A 804 -23.93 13.24 -46.16
C ASN A 804 -25.30 13.88 -45.92
N GLY A 805 -25.40 15.16 -46.18
CA GLY A 805 -26.66 15.93 -46.05
C GLY A 805 -26.78 16.99 -47.13
N VAL A 806 -27.99 17.52 -47.27
CA VAL A 806 -28.34 18.54 -48.25
C VAL A 806 -29.04 19.72 -47.56
N CYS A 807 -28.62 20.93 -47.89
CA CYS A 807 -29.23 22.17 -47.50
C CYS A 807 -30.36 22.51 -48.49
N ARG A 808 -31.61 22.45 -48.01
CA ARG A 808 -32.81 22.79 -48.81
C ARG A 808 -33.76 23.72 -48.07
#